data_75e940e753fc543deda4be198abba653
#
_entry.id   75e940e753fc543deda4be198abba653
#
_cell.length_a   1.000
_cell.length_b   1.000
_cell.length_c   1.000
_cell.angle_alpha   90.00
_cell.angle_beta   90.00
_cell.angle_gamma   90.00
#
_symmetry.space_group_name_H-M   'P 1'
#
loop_
_entity.id
_entity.type
_entity.pdbx_description
1 polymer ?
#
loop_
_entity_poly.entity_id
_entity_poly.type
_entity_poly.pdbx_seq_one_letter_code
_entity_poly.pdbx_strand_id
1 'polypeptide(L)'
;MKKLNPVMRFFAKIILVLPLLTGLMFTCSCNQGNASRNQKMSCGAEKLSKDKTSFLADNHQGYLFSSGITQTNHEAHSGNFSVLATKKHPYVFSITLKNIGPDQYYKVSVWKKSSPDKGALVVSDKTAKRLYLITNKPKTKDAKGWEKLEIDFFTPPNFAAEELKIYCWSIHGDSVYFDDLTIVNTEKKYPVYKEDPLIVVLDTSNYKKFITKRIKAFNAGVLQTEQSDWVKGILFSNNKMMKAKLRLKGDWLDHLVGDKWSFRIKMRKNYVWKRLRVFSIQTPFARGFLYEWYSHVLYSSQDILTTRYGFTPLIMGNKSKGLYAWEEHFTKQLVEYRQRREGPILKFSEEAFWQIQRIAKETCRWPDFPAYNCSVIEPFSQNKTVKNRVLYREFLIGAQLMNQYKYNIGKPADIFDLPRLAKYYAMLDITHARHGMAWHNQRFYYNPVICKLEPIAYDGFTDHLSFDFTINDNMAWQVLSGKKTIPENYNFYYLFEDSTFVTLYLNYLKKFSRAGFTDSMKNLFKKDAVYYDSLIRLEFPLERFDTGFLTKSARGVREYLPKLEDFLKTQIAGNSLHAHIIPEDNTDSVTLFKAPSFYVTAYLESSNPDSIVIEVHNFFGKKIKLLGTGSKKRYIQTFFTKPVFVAPYKKGNHGVVKRVVSEPGSSFLFFQVEGTEELYTAFINPWPYPKGITPQQELAAKASIKNAMLVDTIINHKIYIKKGNTTLNSKFVIPKGYQVFFEPGTHIDLVSKALILSYSPVFINGTGNNPVIISSSDGTGNGFTVLQANKRSKIEYVKFEKMNTLNYKGWTLSGSVTFYESDVDINHAEFNNNGCEDALNIVRSDFNLRNSRFSNTWGDAFDSDFSRGLVDSVLFTNIGNDAIDFSGSRIKITNSTINGAKDKGVSGGEDSHLMVENTSISNANIGLASKDLSTLDVTDSKIKNCQYGLVLLQKKPEYGPASMKLNKVTIQKSKVRMLIEKGSKVIFNGKTIKGDKKKVAEMFY
;
A
#
# COMPACT_ATOMS: atom_id res chain seq x y z
N MET A 1 -42.70 20.73 -3.44
CA MET A 1 -41.56 19.92 -3.90
C MET A 1 -40.16 20.61 -3.93
N LYS A 2 -40.01 21.83 -3.37
CA LYS A 2 -38.68 22.54 -3.39
C LYS A 2 -37.77 22.30 -2.16
N LYS A 3 -38.16 21.44 -1.22
CA LYS A 3 -37.39 21.17 0.04
C LYS A 3 -37.03 19.69 0.26
N LEU A 4 -37.10 18.84 -0.74
CA LEU A 4 -36.65 17.44 -0.63
C LEU A 4 -35.15 17.32 -0.97
N ASN A 5 -34.43 16.62 -0.09
CA ASN A 5 -33.02 16.26 -0.22
C ASN A 5 -32.74 15.66 -1.64
N PRO A 6 -31.65 15.98 -2.32
CA PRO A 6 -31.28 15.44 -3.64
C PRO A 6 -31.36 13.92 -3.75
N VAL A 7 -31.10 13.19 -2.68
CA VAL A 7 -31.24 11.72 -2.60
C VAL A 7 -32.72 11.30 -2.73
N MET A 8 -33.64 11.99 -2.06
CA MET A 8 -35.07 11.71 -2.16
C MET A 8 -35.66 12.08 -3.54
N ARG A 9 -35.15 13.13 -4.22
CA ARG A 9 -35.56 13.47 -5.59
C ARG A 9 -35.13 12.45 -6.62
N PHE A 10 -33.98 11.79 -6.41
CA PHE A 10 -33.49 10.70 -7.25
C PHE A 10 -34.37 9.45 -7.08
N PHE A 11 -34.69 9.08 -5.85
CA PHE A 11 -35.62 7.97 -5.56
C PHE A 11 -37.06 8.25 -6.01
N ALA A 12 -37.55 9.48 -5.86
CA ALA A 12 -38.87 9.87 -6.36
C ALA A 12 -38.97 9.81 -7.88
N LYS A 13 -37.91 10.09 -8.65
CA LYS A 13 -37.90 9.90 -10.11
C LYS A 13 -37.85 8.42 -10.53
N ILE A 14 -37.24 7.56 -9.74
CA ILE A 14 -37.23 6.09 -10.00
C ILE A 14 -38.58 5.47 -9.65
N ILE A 15 -39.25 5.97 -8.61
CA ILE A 15 -40.58 5.47 -8.20
C ILE A 15 -41.68 5.87 -9.19
N LEU A 16 -41.54 6.99 -9.91
CA LEU A 16 -42.55 7.46 -10.91
C LEU A 16 -42.44 6.77 -12.28
N VAL A 17 -41.35 6.03 -12.55
CA VAL A 17 -41.17 5.30 -13.83
C VAL A 17 -41.47 3.80 -13.70
N LEU A 18 -41.58 3.28 -12.47
CA LEU A 18 -41.86 1.84 -12.26
C LEU A 18 -43.31 1.35 -12.45
N PRO A 19 -44.36 2.17 -12.40
CA PRO A 19 -45.72 1.61 -12.58
C PRO A 19 -46.11 1.34 -14.04
N LEU A 20 -45.37 1.80 -15.06
CA LEU A 20 -45.74 1.64 -16.48
C LEU A 20 -45.03 0.48 -17.18
N LEU A 21 -44.16 -0.25 -16.52
CA LEU A 21 -43.42 -1.41 -17.08
C LEU A 21 -43.73 -2.76 -16.39
N THR A 22 -44.64 -2.78 -15.41
CA THR A 22 -45.06 -4.02 -14.72
C THR A 22 -46.27 -4.72 -15.37
N GLY A 23 -46.77 -4.21 -16.49
CA GLY A 23 -47.95 -4.76 -17.14
C GLY A 23 -47.73 -5.84 -18.22
N LEU A 24 -46.52 -6.22 -18.57
CA LEU A 24 -46.28 -7.10 -19.74
C LEU A 24 -45.16 -8.16 -19.58
N MET A 25 -44.90 -8.66 -18.38
CA MET A 25 -44.06 -9.86 -18.22
C MET A 25 -44.53 -10.77 -17.07
N PHE A 26 -45.73 -11.31 -17.23
CA PHE A 26 -46.12 -12.49 -16.47
C PHE A 26 -46.77 -13.47 -17.41
N THR A 27 -45.99 -14.27 -18.12
CA THR A 27 -46.33 -15.66 -18.51
C THR A 27 -45.04 -16.33 -18.99
N CYS A 28 -44.29 -16.84 -18.09
CA CYS A 28 -43.49 -18.04 -18.25
C CYS A 28 -43.32 -18.66 -16.85
N SER A 29 -44.29 -19.47 -16.51
CA SER A 29 -44.28 -20.29 -15.31
C SER A 29 -43.32 -21.45 -15.49
N CYS A 30 -42.12 -21.34 -14.87
CA CYS A 30 -41.44 -22.50 -14.37
C CYS A 30 -41.74 -22.61 -12.88
N ASN A 31 -42.64 -23.49 -12.52
CA ASN A 31 -42.85 -23.97 -11.16
C ASN A 31 -41.57 -24.63 -10.65
N GLN A 32 -40.65 -23.86 -10.08
CA GLN A 32 -39.65 -24.35 -9.13
C GLN A 32 -40.09 -23.88 -7.76
N GLY A 33 -40.41 -24.85 -6.89
CA GLY A 33 -40.83 -24.61 -5.52
C GLY A 33 -39.88 -23.68 -4.79
N ASN A 34 -40.31 -22.43 -4.58
CA ASN A 34 -39.68 -21.52 -3.64
C ASN A 34 -39.85 -22.11 -2.25
N ALA A 35 -38.75 -22.66 -1.69
CA ALA A 35 -38.66 -22.88 -0.24
C ALA A 35 -38.97 -21.53 0.44
N SER A 36 -40.03 -21.45 1.23
CA SER A 36 -40.54 -20.25 1.87
C SER A 36 -39.40 -19.65 2.74
N ARG A 37 -39.02 -18.41 2.44
CA ARG A 37 -38.10 -17.63 3.32
C ARG A 37 -38.76 -17.52 4.67
N ASN A 38 -37.98 -17.71 5.78
CA ASN A 38 -38.37 -17.76 7.19
C ASN A 38 -38.84 -19.14 7.69
N GLN A 39 -38.17 -20.19 7.32
CA GLN A 39 -38.43 -21.52 7.85
C GLN A 39 -37.57 -21.77 9.12
N LYS A 40 -38.17 -22.08 10.24
CA LYS A 40 -37.53 -22.52 11.45
C LYS A 40 -37.83 -24.02 11.66
N MET A 41 -36.80 -24.82 11.83
CA MET A 41 -36.86 -26.23 12.22
C MET A 41 -36.16 -26.36 13.58
N SER A 42 -36.79 -27.05 14.53
CA SER A 42 -36.20 -27.36 15.83
C SER A 42 -36.44 -28.82 16.21
N CYS A 43 -35.55 -29.37 17.00
CA CYS A 43 -35.66 -30.70 17.59
C CYS A 43 -35.02 -30.73 18.97
N GLY A 44 -35.81 -30.93 20.01
CA GLY A 44 -35.41 -31.10 21.41
C GLY A 44 -35.23 -32.57 21.81
N ALA A 45 -35.08 -33.46 20.85
CA ALA A 45 -34.88 -34.90 21.09
C ALA A 45 -36.04 -35.61 21.86
N GLU A 46 -37.18 -34.97 22.05
CA GLU A 46 -38.28 -35.50 22.86
C GLU A 46 -39.10 -36.63 22.17
N LYS A 47 -39.30 -36.52 20.85
CA LYS A 47 -40.16 -37.45 20.09
C LYS A 47 -39.38 -38.26 19.11
N LEU A 48 -39.52 -39.61 19.19
CA LEU A 48 -38.94 -40.54 18.23
C LEU A 48 -39.92 -40.90 17.10
N SER A 49 -39.36 -41.27 15.95
CA SER A 49 -40.09 -41.98 14.89
C SER A 49 -40.59 -43.34 15.37
N LYS A 50 -41.56 -43.91 14.65
CA LYS A 50 -42.17 -45.22 15.02
C LYS A 50 -41.12 -46.34 15.15
N ASP A 51 -40.11 -46.32 14.33
CA ASP A 51 -39.00 -47.28 14.31
C ASP A 51 -37.88 -46.91 15.28
N LYS A 52 -37.98 -45.81 16.02
CA LYS A 52 -37.01 -45.27 16.98
C LYS A 52 -35.62 -44.98 16.39
N THR A 53 -35.47 -44.90 15.05
CA THR A 53 -34.19 -44.63 14.41
C THR A 53 -33.91 -43.13 14.26
N SER A 54 -34.95 -42.28 14.33
CA SER A 54 -34.88 -40.86 14.13
C SER A 54 -35.69 -40.07 15.15
N PHE A 55 -35.34 -38.79 15.33
CA PHE A 55 -36.16 -37.83 16.11
C PHE A 55 -37.09 -37.09 15.15
N LEU A 56 -38.27 -36.77 15.61
CA LEU A 56 -39.23 -35.91 14.93
C LEU A 56 -38.96 -34.44 15.24
N ALA A 57 -39.04 -33.59 14.23
CA ALA A 57 -38.95 -32.14 14.43
C ALA A 57 -40.11 -31.60 15.27
N ASP A 58 -39.86 -30.66 16.17
CA ASP A 58 -40.90 -30.12 17.07
C ASP A 58 -41.94 -29.29 16.30
N ASN A 59 -41.51 -28.54 15.26
CA ASN A 59 -42.35 -27.54 14.58
C ASN A 59 -42.69 -27.87 13.13
N HIS A 60 -42.18 -28.97 12.57
CA HIS A 60 -42.46 -29.38 11.19
C HIS A 60 -42.68 -30.87 11.06
N GLN A 61 -43.88 -31.27 10.76
CA GLN A 61 -44.19 -32.64 10.37
C GLN A 61 -43.49 -32.96 9.05
N GLY A 62 -42.66 -34.02 9.06
CA GLY A 62 -41.98 -34.53 7.89
C GLY A 62 -40.43 -34.40 7.89
N TYR A 63 -39.83 -33.60 8.77
CA TYR A 63 -38.38 -33.58 8.97
C TYR A 63 -37.94 -34.55 10.05
N LEU A 64 -36.97 -35.38 9.71
CA LEU A 64 -36.42 -36.38 10.61
C LEU A 64 -34.93 -36.08 10.90
N PHE A 65 -34.56 -36.08 12.17
CA PHE A 65 -33.18 -36.01 12.63
C PHE A 65 -32.69 -37.37 12.98
N SER A 66 -31.58 -37.84 12.39
CA SER A 66 -31.08 -39.20 12.59
C SER A 66 -30.51 -39.43 13.99
N SER A 67 -30.22 -40.70 14.25
CA SER A 67 -29.61 -41.20 15.49
C SER A 67 -30.58 -41.26 16.69
N GLY A 68 -31.89 -41.56 16.48
CA GLY A 68 -32.88 -41.75 17.55
C GLY A 68 -32.47 -42.73 18.63
N ILE A 69 -31.70 -43.76 18.26
CA ILE A 69 -31.14 -44.76 19.18
C ILE A 69 -30.18 -44.19 20.24
N THR A 70 -29.74 -42.93 20.10
CA THR A 70 -28.85 -42.25 21.03
C THR A 70 -29.59 -41.32 22.00
N GLN A 71 -30.95 -41.39 22.03
CA GLN A 71 -31.74 -40.68 22.99
C GLN A 71 -31.37 -41.09 24.43
N THR A 72 -31.30 -40.09 25.32
CA THR A 72 -30.99 -40.32 26.74
C THR A 72 -31.76 -39.33 27.62
N ASN A 73 -32.09 -39.77 28.84
CA ASN A 73 -32.71 -38.93 29.89
C ASN A 73 -31.76 -38.64 31.04
N HIS A 74 -30.45 -38.92 30.90
CA HIS A 74 -29.47 -38.64 31.95
C HIS A 74 -29.22 -37.14 32.12
N GLU A 75 -29.21 -36.39 31.02
CA GLU A 75 -29.02 -34.95 31.00
C GLU A 75 -29.89 -34.34 29.88
N ALA A 76 -30.61 -33.31 30.15
CA ALA A 76 -31.41 -32.54 29.20
C ALA A 76 -31.28 -31.04 29.45
N HIS A 77 -31.15 -30.26 28.37
CA HIS A 77 -31.17 -28.79 28.45
C HIS A 77 -32.59 -28.31 28.60
N SER A 78 -33.48 -28.82 27.75
CA SER A 78 -34.95 -28.60 27.87
C SER A 78 -35.66 -29.94 27.81
N GLY A 79 -36.94 -30.00 28.28
CA GLY A 79 -37.72 -31.24 28.30
C GLY A 79 -37.14 -32.34 29.21
N ASN A 80 -37.26 -33.58 28.76
CA ASN A 80 -36.83 -34.77 29.51
C ASN A 80 -35.67 -35.56 28.83
N PHE A 81 -35.40 -35.28 27.57
CA PHE A 81 -34.44 -36.07 26.79
C PHE A 81 -33.43 -35.19 26.05
N SER A 82 -32.29 -35.79 25.75
CA SER A 82 -31.24 -35.21 24.90
C SER A 82 -30.61 -36.32 24.03
N VAL A 83 -29.58 -36.02 23.27
CA VAL A 83 -28.85 -36.94 22.41
C VAL A 83 -27.44 -37.13 22.94
N LEU A 84 -27.03 -38.39 23.18
CA LEU A 84 -25.70 -38.73 23.67
C LEU A 84 -24.80 -39.22 22.53
N ALA A 85 -23.79 -38.44 22.17
CA ALA A 85 -22.70 -38.88 21.32
C ALA A 85 -21.63 -39.66 22.14
N THR A 86 -21.11 -40.75 21.59
CA THR A 86 -20.11 -41.60 22.23
C THR A 86 -19.12 -42.09 21.18
N LYS A 87 -18.08 -42.82 21.60
CA LYS A 87 -17.13 -43.47 20.67
C LYS A 87 -17.82 -44.41 19.68
N LYS A 88 -18.89 -45.11 20.10
CA LYS A 88 -19.69 -46.00 19.23
C LYS A 88 -20.56 -45.22 18.24
N HIS A 89 -21.07 -44.08 18.64
CA HIS A 89 -21.89 -43.17 17.84
C HIS A 89 -21.33 -41.77 17.89
N PRO A 90 -20.21 -41.49 17.17
CA PRO A 90 -19.58 -40.19 17.28
C PRO A 90 -20.32 -39.07 16.51
N TYR A 91 -21.10 -39.44 15.51
CA TYR A 91 -21.90 -38.50 14.69
C TYR A 91 -23.39 -38.69 14.99
N VAL A 92 -24.01 -37.74 15.60
CA VAL A 92 -25.39 -37.80 16.07
C VAL A 92 -26.18 -36.57 15.66
N PHE A 93 -27.51 -36.65 15.85
CA PHE A 93 -28.43 -35.54 15.72
C PHE A 93 -28.27 -34.83 14.35
N SER A 94 -28.31 -35.62 13.27
CA SER A 94 -28.06 -35.10 11.94
C SER A 94 -29.35 -34.99 11.10
N ILE A 95 -29.33 -33.98 10.22
CA ILE A 95 -30.35 -33.77 9.19
C ILE A 95 -29.68 -33.41 7.86
N THR A 96 -30.30 -33.89 6.77
CA THR A 96 -29.90 -33.49 5.41
C THR A 96 -31.04 -32.71 4.76
N LEU A 97 -30.81 -31.42 4.52
CA LEU A 97 -31.72 -30.56 3.77
C LEU A 97 -31.42 -30.68 2.27
N LYS A 98 -32.46 -30.79 1.44
CA LYS A 98 -32.34 -30.96 -0.03
C LYS A 98 -32.76 -29.69 -0.76
N ASN A 99 -32.37 -29.60 -2.04
CA ASN A 99 -32.72 -28.48 -2.93
C ASN A 99 -32.26 -27.10 -2.41
N ILE A 100 -31.12 -27.05 -1.78
CA ILE A 100 -30.56 -25.80 -1.25
C ILE A 100 -29.97 -24.97 -2.39
N GLY A 101 -30.44 -23.73 -2.51
CA GLY A 101 -30.02 -22.78 -3.53
C GLY A 101 -28.83 -21.90 -3.07
N PRO A 102 -28.35 -21.00 -3.97
CA PRO A 102 -27.27 -20.08 -3.68
C PRO A 102 -27.69 -18.95 -2.75
N ASP A 103 -26.70 -18.40 -2.02
CA ASP A 103 -26.82 -17.16 -1.22
C ASP A 103 -27.96 -17.15 -0.20
N GLN A 104 -28.37 -18.33 0.29
CA GLN A 104 -29.34 -18.45 1.38
C GLN A 104 -28.61 -18.31 2.72
N TYR A 105 -29.18 -17.52 3.64
CA TYR A 105 -28.62 -17.32 4.97
C TYR A 105 -29.25 -18.27 5.98
N TYR A 106 -28.41 -19.04 6.64
CA TYR A 106 -28.79 -19.99 7.69
C TYR A 106 -28.16 -19.61 9.01
N LYS A 107 -28.94 -19.85 10.08
CA LYS A 107 -28.46 -19.83 11.45
C LYS A 107 -28.75 -21.17 12.08
N VAL A 108 -27.71 -21.87 12.52
CA VAL A 108 -27.81 -23.19 13.14
C VAL A 108 -27.27 -23.10 14.55
N SER A 109 -28.01 -23.61 15.54
CA SER A 109 -27.54 -23.65 16.93
C SER A 109 -27.95 -24.93 17.62
N VAL A 110 -27.13 -25.39 18.57
CA VAL A 110 -27.38 -26.56 19.42
C VAL A 110 -26.81 -26.29 20.81
N TRP A 111 -27.42 -26.82 21.83
CA TRP A 111 -26.83 -26.84 23.17
C TRP A 111 -26.03 -28.12 23.34
N LYS A 112 -24.83 -28.01 23.93
CA LYS A 112 -23.98 -29.16 24.31
C LYS A 112 -23.64 -29.13 25.80
N LYS A 113 -23.44 -30.31 26.39
CA LYS A 113 -22.87 -30.45 27.74
C LYS A 113 -21.77 -31.52 27.69
N SER A 114 -20.54 -31.11 27.95
CA SER A 114 -19.33 -31.97 27.99
C SER A 114 -18.16 -31.24 28.63
N SER A 115 -17.03 -31.91 28.78
CA SER A 115 -15.75 -31.24 29.02
C SER A 115 -15.42 -30.28 27.85
N PRO A 116 -14.68 -29.19 28.08
CA PRO A 116 -14.29 -28.23 27.04
C PRO A 116 -13.71 -28.96 25.80
N ASP A 117 -14.04 -28.44 24.62
CA ASP A 117 -13.54 -28.83 23.30
C ASP A 117 -13.90 -30.24 22.79
N LYS A 118 -14.75 -30.97 23.47
CA LYS A 118 -15.09 -32.39 23.14
C LYS A 118 -16.21 -32.54 22.10
N GLY A 119 -17.13 -31.61 21.98
CA GLY A 119 -18.28 -31.67 21.08
C GLY A 119 -18.33 -30.52 20.09
N ALA A 120 -18.71 -30.81 18.85
CA ALA A 120 -18.81 -29.81 17.77
C ALA A 120 -20.16 -29.85 17.04
N LEU A 121 -20.58 -28.69 16.56
CA LEU A 121 -21.61 -28.53 15.54
C LEU A 121 -20.94 -28.43 14.17
N VAL A 122 -21.43 -29.18 13.16
CA VAL A 122 -20.88 -29.21 11.81
C VAL A 122 -21.97 -28.94 10.78
N VAL A 123 -21.63 -28.15 9.75
CA VAL A 123 -22.44 -27.90 8.57
C VAL A 123 -21.57 -28.18 7.34
N SER A 124 -22.04 -29.02 6.41
CA SER A 124 -21.28 -29.36 5.21
C SER A 124 -22.18 -29.54 3.97
N ASP A 125 -21.64 -29.33 2.77
CA ASP A 125 -22.22 -29.89 1.55
C ASP A 125 -21.95 -31.41 1.50
N LYS A 126 -22.58 -32.12 0.57
CA LYS A 126 -22.46 -33.57 0.41
C LYS A 126 -21.02 -34.07 0.31
N THR A 127 -20.13 -33.28 -0.29
CA THR A 127 -18.74 -33.63 -0.54
C THR A 127 -17.76 -33.03 0.46
N ALA A 128 -18.22 -32.13 1.31
CA ALA A 128 -17.40 -31.29 2.21
C ALA A 128 -16.31 -30.45 1.47
N LYS A 129 -16.44 -30.27 0.13
CA LYS A 129 -15.45 -29.54 -0.67
C LYS A 129 -15.81 -28.07 -0.89
N ARG A 130 -17.10 -27.75 -0.99
CA ARG A 130 -17.58 -26.38 -1.25
C ARG A 130 -18.03 -25.66 0.01
N LEU A 131 -18.51 -26.42 0.99
CA LEU A 131 -18.91 -25.91 2.30
C LEU A 131 -18.56 -26.95 3.37
N TYR A 132 -17.71 -26.56 4.32
CA TYR A 132 -17.44 -27.29 5.54
C TYR A 132 -17.17 -26.31 6.68
N LEU A 133 -18.11 -26.24 7.61
CA LEU A 133 -18.04 -25.35 8.78
C LEU A 133 -18.16 -26.19 10.04
N ILE A 134 -17.30 -25.89 11.01
CA ILE A 134 -17.27 -26.58 12.31
C ILE A 134 -17.05 -25.57 13.43
N THR A 135 -17.75 -25.75 14.54
CA THR A 135 -17.46 -25.01 15.77
C THR A 135 -17.60 -25.91 16.99
N ASN A 136 -16.63 -25.84 17.90
CA ASN A 136 -16.66 -26.39 19.23
C ASN A 136 -16.64 -25.28 20.32
N LYS A 137 -16.49 -24.01 19.88
CA LYS A 137 -16.44 -22.83 20.78
C LYS A 137 -17.83 -22.38 21.11
N PRO A 138 -18.20 -22.31 22.41
CA PRO A 138 -19.53 -21.86 22.82
C PRO A 138 -19.69 -20.36 22.64
N LYS A 139 -20.88 -19.95 22.21
CA LYS A 139 -21.28 -18.54 22.15
C LYS A 139 -21.81 -18.03 23.49
N THR A 140 -22.51 -18.88 24.22
CA THR A 140 -23.05 -18.62 25.56
C THR A 140 -23.03 -19.89 26.39
N LYS A 141 -23.01 -19.75 27.71
CA LYS A 141 -23.13 -20.83 28.67
C LYS A 141 -24.24 -20.50 29.65
N ASP A 142 -25.09 -21.47 29.96
CA ASP A 142 -26.15 -21.31 30.95
C ASP A 142 -25.68 -21.68 32.36
N ALA A 143 -26.58 -21.45 33.34
CA ALA A 143 -26.31 -21.75 34.74
C ALA A 143 -26.23 -23.26 35.07
N LYS A 144 -26.78 -24.13 34.19
CA LYS A 144 -26.76 -25.58 34.33
C LYS A 144 -25.51 -26.23 33.69
N GLY A 145 -24.60 -25.38 33.14
CA GLY A 145 -23.38 -25.83 32.51
C GLY A 145 -23.51 -26.22 31.03
N TRP A 146 -24.66 -26.01 30.41
CA TRP A 146 -24.84 -26.20 28.98
C TRP A 146 -24.22 -25.06 28.18
N GLU A 147 -23.59 -25.39 27.08
CA GLU A 147 -22.88 -24.48 26.18
C GLU A 147 -23.57 -24.42 24.83
N LYS A 148 -23.95 -23.22 24.38
CA LYS A 148 -24.60 -23.02 23.10
C LYS A 148 -23.58 -22.88 21.99
N LEU A 149 -23.56 -23.83 21.05
CA LEU A 149 -22.83 -23.70 19.79
C LEU A 149 -23.72 -23.04 18.75
N GLU A 150 -23.16 -22.19 17.92
CA GLU A 150 -23.91 -21.50 16.85
C GLU A 150 -23.01 -21.29 15.61
N ILE A 151 -23.54 -21.64 14.43
CA ILE A 151 -22.95 -21.35 13.12
C ILE A 151 -23.94 -20.52 12.32
N ASP A 152 -23.58 -19.32 11.89
CA ASP A 152 -24.34 -18.54 10.92
C ASP A 152 -23.51 -18.37 9.63
N PHE A 153 -24.17 -18.62 8.48
CA PHE A 153 -23.47 -18.71 7.21
C PHE A 153 -24.38 -18.43 6.02
N PHE A 154 -23.78 -18.13 4.87
CA PHE A 154 -24.43 -18.14 3.58
C PHE A 154 -24.03 -19.37 2.79
N THR A 155 -24.99 -19.97 2.07
CA THR A 155 -24.66 -21.01 1.09
C THR A 155 -23.80 -20.43 -0.04
N PRO A 156 -22.85 -21.20 -0.61
CA PRO A 156 -22.04 -20.76 -1.73
C PRO A 156 -22.87 -20.28 -2.94
N PRO A 157 -22.39 -19.27 -3.70
CA PRO A 157 -23.13 -18.74 -4.84
C PRO A 157 -23.24 -19.68 -6.04
N ASN A 158 -22.48 -20.77 -6.03
CA ASN A 158 -22.49 -21.82 -7.05
C ASN A 158 -23.25 -23.09 -6.60
N PHE A 159 -24.07 -23.00 -5.53
CA PHE A 159 -25.02 -24.06 -5.19
C PHE A 159 -26.19 -24.07 -6.19
N ALA A 160 -26.53 -25.26 -6.69
CA ALA A 160 -27.66 -25.46 -7.57
C ALA A 160 -28.37 -26.73 -7.13
N ALA A 161 -29.46 -26.57 -6.33
CA ALA A 161 -30.25 -27.67 -5.77
C ALA A 161 -29.41 -28.71 -4.98
N GLU A 162 -28.51 -28.22 -4.15
CA GLU A 162 -27.54 -29.02 -3.40
C GLU A 162 -28.12 -29.64 -2.11
N GLU A 163 -27.37 -30.56 -1.52
CA GLU A 163 -27.66 -31.14 -0.20
C GLU A 163 -26.81 -30.43 0.87
N LEU A 164 -27.45 -30.03 1.98
CA LEU A 164 -26.81 -29.45 3.15
C LEU A 164 -26.98 -30.40 4.34
N LYS A 165 -25.88 -30.95 4.83
CA LYS A 165 -25.83 -31.84 5.99
C LYS A 165 -25.44 -31.07 7.24
N ILE A 166 -26.24 -31.20 8.29
CA ILE A 166 -26.04 -30.58 9.61
C ILE A 166 -26.00 -31.68 10.63
N TYR A 167 -24.99 -31.73 11.47
CA TYR A 167 -24.83 -32.79 12.48
C TYR A 167 -23.98 -32.35 13.66
N CYS A 168 -24.11 -33.10 14.78
CA CYS A 168 -23.30 -32.94 15.96
C CYS A 168 -22.22 -34.04 15.98
N TRP A 169 -21.03 -33.73 16.44
CA TRP A 169 -19.89 -34.61 16.42
C TRP A 169 -19.13 -34.64 17.75
N SER A 170 -18.88 -35.86 18.29
CA SER A 170 -17.91 -36.07 19.39
C SER A 170 -16.51 -36.27 18.81
N ILE A 171 -15.67 -35.21 18.88
CA ILE A 171 -14.39 -35.14 18.16
C ILE A 171 -13.40 -36.25 18.54
N HIS A 172 -13.36 -36.62 19.82
CA HIS A 172 -12.42 -37.65 20.33
C HIS A 172 -13.10 -38.92 20.79
N GLY A 173 -14.41 -39.06 20.54
CA GLY A 173 -15.18 -40.24 20.98
C GLY A 173 -15.58 -40.21 22.46
N ASP A 174 -15.45 -39.08 23.13
CA ASP A 174 -15.91 -38.83 24.49
C ASP A 174 -17.45 -38.71 24.54
N SER A 175 -18.04 -38.92 25.73
CA SER A 175 -19.47 -38.72 25.94
C SER A 175 -19.81 -37.23 25.89
N VAL A 176 -20.69 -36.83 24.95
CA VAL A 176 -21.16 -35.47 24.75
C VAL A 176 -22.67 -35.46 24.63
N TYR A 177 -23.35 -34.72 25.45
CA TYR A 177 -24.80 -34.48 25.32
C TYR A 177 -25.06 -33.31 24.37
N PHE A 178 -26.05 -33.45 23.49
CA PHE A 178 -26.55 -32.42 22.60
C PHE A 178 -28.07 -32.31 22.71
N ASP A 179 -28.59 -31.07 22.68
CA ASP A 179 -30.00 -30.79 22.81
C ASP A 179 -30.41 -29.53 22.05
N ASP A 180 -31.73 -29.39 21.80
CA ASP A 180 -32.33 -28.19 21.16
C ASP A 180 -31.64 -27.75 19.88
N LEU A 181 -31.42 -28.68 18.93
CA LEU A 181 -30.91 -28.32 17.61
C LEU A 181 -31.94 -27.45 16.86
N THR A 182 -31.55 -26.24 16.51
CA THR A 182 -32.40 -25.28 15.80
C THR A 182 -31.74 -24.83 14.51
N ILE A 183 -32.48 -24.84 13.40
CA ILE A 183 -32.05 -24.41 12.08
C ILE A 183 -33.03 -23.35 11.58
N VAL A 184 -32.53 -22.16 11.24
CA VAL A 184 -33.34 -21.04 10.75
C VAL A 184 -32.80 -20.57 9.41
N ASN A 185 -33.64 -20.58 8.37
CA ASN A 185 -33.38 -19.92 7.10
C ASN A 185 -34.07 -18.56 7.12
N THR A 186 -33.30 -17.47 7.03
CA THR A 186 -33.82 -16.10 7.16
C THR A 186 -32.98 -15.09 6.38
N GLU A 187 -33.36 -13.81 6.42
CA GLU A 187 -32.50 -12.73 5.90
C GLU A 187 -31.47 -12.29 6.94
N LYS A 188 -30.22 -12.09 6.52
CA LYS A 188 -29.20 -11.46 7.38
C LYS A 188 -29.58 -10.01 7.64
N LYS A 189 -29.72 -9.64 8.89
CA LYS A 189 -29.95 -8.26 9.32
C LYS A 189 -28.63 -7.65 9.81
N TYR A 190 -28.38 -6.41 9.42
CA TYR A 190 -27.22 -5.65 9.85
C TYR A 190 -27.61 -4.55 10.83
N PRO A 191 -26.74 -4.18 11.78
CA PRO A 191 -26.98 -3.06 12.69
C PRO A 191 -27.19 -1.75 11.93
N VAL A 192 -27.89 -0.82 12.57
CA VAL A 192 -28.01 0.57 12.12
C VAL A 192 -26.89 1.37 12.77
N TYR A 193 -26.12 2.04 11.94
CA TYR A 193 -25.02 2.89 12.35
C TYR A 193 -25.44 4.35 12.33
N LYS A 194 -24.90 5.16 13.25
CA LYS A 194 -25.12 6.62 13.31
C LYS A 194 -24.25 7.37 12.30
N GLU A 195 -23.13 6.76 11.89
CA GLU A 195 -22.18 7.30 10.94
C GLU A 195 -22.79 7.44 9.54
N ASP A 196 -22.38 8.48 8.81
CA ASP A 196 -22.77 8.66 7.41
C ASP A 196 -22.27 7.49 6.56
N PRO A 197 -23.15 6.69 5.96
CA PRO A 197 -22.76 5.51 5.20
C PRO A 197 -22.17 5.90 3.84
N LEU A 198 -21.28 5.06 3.34
CA LEU A 198 -20.98 5.05 1.92
C LEU A 198 -22.12 4.33 1.18
N ILE A 199 -22.86 5.05 0.34
CA ILE A 199 -23.94 4.47 -0.46
C ILE A 199 -23.42 4.22 -1.87
N VAL A 200 -23.55 2.97 -2.35
CA VAL A 200 -23.16 2.55 -3.71
C VAL A 200 -24.41 2.24 -4.52
N VAL A 201 -24.56 2.91 -5.66
CA VAL A 201 -25.66 2.68 -6.60
C VAL A 201 -25.09 2.19 -7.93
N LEU A 202 -25.59 1.04 -8.37
CA LEU A 202 -25.26 0.38 -9.65
C LEU A 202 -26.54 0.14 -10.44
N ASP A 203 -26.44 0.18 -11.76
CA ASP A 203 -27.51 -0.35 -12.60
C ASP A 203 -27.55 -1.89 -12.54
N THR A 204 -28.69 -2.46 -12.87
CA THR A 204 -28.92 -3.92 -12.83
C THR A 204 -27.94 -4.71 -13.69
N SER A 205 -27.56 -4.18 -14.86
CA SER A 205 -26.63 -4.86 -15.78
C SER A 205 -25.23 -4.94 -15.18
N ASN A 206 -24.74 -3.85 -14.55
CA ASN A 206 -23.46 -3.82 -13.86
C ASN A 206 -23.44 -4.71 -12.60
N TYR A 207 -24.55 -4.77 -11.87
CA TYR A 207 -24.68 -5.68 -10.72
C TYR A 207 -24.66 -7.15 -11.16
N LYS A 208 -25.34 -7.52 -12.26
CA LYS A 208 -25.30 -8.88 -12.85
C LYS A 208 -23.87 -9.30 -13.25
N LYS A 209 -23.05 -8.38 -13.76
CA LYS A 209 -21.63 -8.68 -14.05
C LYS A 209 -20.86 -9.12 -12.80
N PHE A 210 -21.11 -8.48 -11.66
CA PHE A 210 -20.49 -8.89 -10.39
C PHE A 210 -20.94 -10.27 -9.94
N ILE A 211 -22.26 -10.58 -10.03
CA ILE A 211 -22.79 -11.92 -9.74
C ILE A 211 -22.09 -12.98 -10.60
N THR A 212 -22.05 -12.76 -11.92
CA THR A 212 -21.40 -13.70 -12.85
C THR A 212 -19.92 -13.90 -12.55
N LYS A 213 -19.19 -12.80 -12.26
CA LYS A 213 -17.77 -12.87 -11.93
C LYS A 213 -17.53 -13.60 -10.61
N ARG A 214 -18.38 -13.37 -9.61
CA ARG A 214 -18.33 -14.05 -8.31
C ARG A 214 -18.56 -15.56 -8.45
N ILE A 215 -19.57 -15.98 -9.21
CA ILE A 215 -19.83 -17.41 -9.48
C ILE A 215 -18.60 -18.06 -10.15
N LYS A 216 -18.02 -17.38 -11.16
CA LYS A 216 -16.77 -17.86 -11.79
C LYS A 216 -15.63 -18.02 -10.80
N ALA A 217 -15.47 -17.07 -9.85
CA ALA A 217 -14.45 -17.15 -8.82
C ALA A 217 -14.65 -18.34 -7.89
N PHE A 218 -15.89 -18.60 -7.45
CA PHE A 218 -16.20 -19.76 -6.60
C PHE A 218 -15.98 -21.09 -7.33
N ASN A 219 -16.22 -21.15 -8.64
CA ASN A 219 -15.93 -22.34 -9.44
C ASN A 219 -14.41 -22.56 -9.64
N ALA A 220 -13.65 -21.45 -9.79
CA ALA A 220 -12.20 -21.51 -9.97
C ALA A 220 -11.40 -21.58 -8.66
N GLY A 221 -12.04 -21.32 -7.50
CA GLY A 221 -11.39 -21.28 -6.20
C GLY A 221 -10.63 -20.00 -5.87
N VAL A 222 -10.44 -19.08 -6.83
CA VAL A 222 -9.79 -17.77 -6.69
C VAL A 222 -10.47 -16.73 -7.57
N LEU A 223 -10.42 -15.47 -7.19
CA LEU A 223 -10.88 -14.34 -8.00
C LEU A 223 -9.76 -13.84 -8.90
N GLN A 224 -9.91 -14.01 -10.20
CA GLN A 224 -9.05 -13.37 -11.21
C GLN A 224 -9.71 -12.12 -11.75
N THR A 225 -9.02 -10.98 -11.75
CA THR A 225 -9.58 -9.69 -12.20
C THR A 225 -8.87 -9.15 -13.43
N GLU A 226 -9.66 -8.55 -14.34
CA GLU A 226 -9.19 -7.95 -15.59
C GLU A 226 -9.66 -6.49 -15.72
N GLN A 227 -9.14 -5.77 -16.72
CA GLN A 227 -9.57 -4.39 -17.00
C GLN A 227 -11.06 -4.31 -17.42
N SER A 228 -11.59 -5.34 -18.03
CA SER A 228 -13.00 -5.48 -18.43
C SER A 228 -13.97 -5.57 -17.24
N ASP A 229 -13.48 -5.95 -16.04
CA ASP A 229 -14.32 -6.11 -14.84
C ASP A 229 -14.74 -4.76 -14.20
N TRP A 230 -14.16 -3.66 -14.64
CA TRP A 230 -14.53 -2.34 -14.12
C TRP A 230 -15.90 -1.90 -14.63
N VAL A 231 -16.85 -1.69 -13.72
CA VAL A 231 -18.18 -1.16 -14.01
C VAL A 231 -18.36 0.27 -13.50
N LYS A 232 -19.22 1.04 -14.12
CA LYS A 232 -19.59 2.39 -13.69
C LYS A 232 -20.55 2.32 -12.52
N GLY A 233 -20.37 3.22 -11.52
CA GLY A 233 -21.27 3.36 -10.39
C GLY A 233 -21.32 4.79 -9.87
N ILE A 234 -22.29 5.06 -9.01
CA ILE A 234 -22.48 6.32 -8.32
C ILE A 234 -22.32 6.08 -6.82
N LEU A 235 -21.56 6.93 -6.16
CA LEU A 235 -21.37 6.91 -4.71
C LEU A 235 -22.05 8.13 -4.10
N PHE A 236 -22.64 7.96 -2.91
CA PHE A 236 -23.09 9.07 -2.08
C PHE A 236 -22.46 8.95 -0.69
N SER A 237 -22.04 10.07 -0.13
CA SER A 237 -21.56 10.22 1.24
C SER A 237 -21.61 11.69 1.62
N ASN A 238 -22.03 12.03 2.85
CA ASN A 238 -22.21 13.41 3.31
C ASN A 238 -23.02 14.27 2.31
N ASN A 239 -24.13 13.74 1.80
CA ASN A 239 -24.99 14.37 0.80
C ASN A 239 -24.30 14.77 -0.53
N LYS A 240 -23.10 14.24 -0.82
CA LYS A 240 -22.37 14.47 -2.07
C LYS A 240 -22.50 13.28 -3.00
N MET A 241 -22.89 13.53 -4.24
CA MET A 241 -22.89 12.54 -5.32
C MET A 241 -21.55 12.53 -6.03
N MET A 242 -20.97 11.34 -6.20
CA MET A 242 -19.67 11.13 -6.79
C MET A 242 -19.73 10.00 -7.83
N LYS A 243 -19.06 10.19 -8.97
CA LYS A 243 -18.94 9.16 -10.01
C LYS A 243 -17.70 8.30 -9.80
N ALA A 244 -17.85 6.98 -9.87
CA ALA A 244 -16.76 6.04 -9.69
C ALA A 244 -16.81 4.88 -10.69
N LYS A 245 -15.75 4.08 -10.72
CA LYS A 245 -15.75 2.73 -11.27
C LYS A 245 -15.49 1.75 -10.14
N LEU A 246 -16.11 0.59 -10.19
CA LEU A 246 -15.96 -0.46 -9.18
C LEU A 246 -15.60 -1.78 -9.86
N ARG A 247 -14.85 -2.63 -9.18
CA ARG A 247 -14.66 -4.05 -9.51
C ARG A 247 -14.60 -4.87 -8.23
N LEU A 248 -14.86 -6.17 -8.28
CA LEU A 248 -14.61 -7.07 -7.16
C LEU A 248 -13.12 -7.06 -6.79
N LYS A 249 -12.83 -7.24 -5.51
CA LYS A 249 -11.45 -7.26 -4.96
C LYS A 249 -11.29 -8.45 -4.03
N GLY A 250 -10.04 -8.88 -3.86
CA GLY A 250 -9.61 -10.02 -3.07
C GLY A 250 -9.32 -11.21 -3.96
N ASP A 251 -8.20 -11.86 -3.74
CA ASP A 251 -7.79 -13.03 -4.53
C ASP A 251 -8.44 -14.28 -3.94
N TRP A 252 -8.54 -14.35 -2.62
CA TRP A 252 -9.25 -15.40 -1.89
C TRP A 252 -10.77 -15.18 -1.85
N LEU A 253 -11.50 -16.30 -1.72
CA LEU A 253 -12.97 -16.30 -1.73
C LEU A 253 -13.61 -15.72 -0.45
N ASP A 254 -12.90 -15.61 0.66
CA ASP A 254 -13.35 -14.97 1.90
C ASP A 254 -13.83 -13.52 1.66
N HIS A 255 -13.22 -12.83 0.70
CA HIS A 255 -13.65 -11.52 0.22
C HIS A 255 -15.00 -11.50 -0.51
N LEU A 256 -15.56 -12.66 -0.86
CA LEU A 256 -16.76 -12.82 -1.68
C LEU A 256 -17.85 -13.69 -1.02
N VAL A 257 -17.60 -14.17 0.21
CA VAL A 257 -18.57 -14.98 0.95
C VAL A 257 -19.79 -14.15 1.33
N GLY A 258 -20.97 -14.79 1.25
CA GLY A 258 -22.23 -14.17 1.63
C GLY A 258 -22.59 -12.98 0.77
N ASP A 259 -23.10 -11.93 1.39
CA ASP A 259 -23.57 -10.71 0.74
C ASP A 259 -22.67 -9.48 1.01
N LYS A 260 -21.54 -9.65 1.71
CA LYS A 260 -20.53 -8.62 2.01
C LYS A 260 -19.32 -8.75 1.09
N TRP A 261 -19.50 -8.41 -0.18
CA TRP A 261 -18.42 -8.51 -1.17
C TRP A 261 -17.41 -7.36 -1.04
N SER A 262 -16.16 -7.65 -1.28
CA SER A 262 -15.10 -6.64 -1.31
C SER A 262 -14.98 -6.00 -2.69
N PHE A 263 -14.74 -4.68 -2.71
CA PHE A 263 -14.63 -3.91 -3.95
C PHE A 263 -13.37 -3.07 -3.98
N ARG A 264 -12.78 -2.94 -5.18
CA ARG A 264 -11.85 -1.87 -5.51
C ARG A 264 -12.65 -0.75 -6.17
N ILE A 265 -12.48 0.48 -5.68
CA ILE A 265 -13.19 1.67 -6.14
C ILE A 265 -12.21 2.67 -6.69
N LYS A 266 -12.47 3.19 -7.90
CA LYS A 266 -11.68 4.23 -8.58
C LYS A 266 -12.57 5.43 -8.86
N MET A 267 -12.31 6.55 -8.20
CA MET A 267 -13.04 7.80 -8.40
C MET A 267 -12.77 8.35 -9.79
N ARG A 268 -13.79 8.96 -10.41
CA ARG A 268 -13.67 9.53 -11.76
C ARG A 268 -13.44 11.04 -11.71
N LYS A 269 -12.67 11.55 -12.66
CA LYS A 269 -12.37 12.99 -12.79
C LYS A 269 -11.86 13.56 -11.44
N ASN A 270 -12.48 14.65 -10.97
CA ASN A 270 -12.10 15.36 -9.74
C ASN A 270 -12.87 14.88 -8.49
N TYR A 271 -13.56 13.75 -8.55
CA TYR A 271 -14.20 13.20 -7.37
C TYR A 271 -13.19 12.50 -6.45
N VAL A 272 -13.38 12.68 -5.16
CA VAL A 272 -12.62 12.04 -4.07
C VAL A 272 -13.57 11.66 -2.94
N TRP A 273 -13.24 10.58 -2.24
CA TRP A 273 -13.92 10.19 -1.01
C TRP A 273 -12.89 10.09 0.11
N LYS A 274 -13.08 10.79 1.22
CA LYS A 274 -12.09 10.86 2.33
C LYS A 274 -10.65 11.18 1.83
N ARG A 275 -10.53 12.07 0.84
CA ARG A 275 -9.25 12.42 0.17
C ARG A 275 -8.61 11.23 -0.59
N LEU A 276 -9.38 10.19 -0.94
CA LEU A 276 -8.93 9.00 -1.67
C LEU A 276 -9.40 9.06 -3.13
N ARG A 277 -8.51 8.71 -4.05
CA ARG A 277 -8.78 8.56 -5.49
C ARG A 277 -9.04 7.11 -5.88
N VAL A 278 -8.30 6.20 -5.28
CA VAL A 278 -8.45 4.75 -5.44
C VAL A 278 -8.36 4.11 -4.07
N PHE A 279 -9.32 3.26 -3.75
CA PHE A 279 -9.37 2.58 -2.46
C PHE A 279 -10.14 1.26 -2.56
N SER A 280 -10.03 0.43 -1.54
CA SER A 280 -10.81 -0.80 -1.39
C SER A 280 -11.81 -0.63 -0.26
N ILE A 281 -12.91 -1.37 -0.35
CA ILE A 281 -13.79 -1.64 0.78
C ILE A 281 -13.94 -3.15 0.92
N GLN A 282 -13.90 -3.65 2.15
CA GLN A 282 -13.90 -5.08 2.46
C GLN A 282 -14.51 -5.37 3.83
N THR A 283 -14.86 -6.63 4.09
CA THR A 283 -15.31 -7.00 5.43
C THR A 283 -14.17 -6.80 6.45
N PRO A 284 -14.45 -6.27 7.65
CA PRO A 284 -13.42 -6.13 8.69
C PRO A 284 -12.73 -7.44 9.06
N PHE A 285 -13.47 -8.56 9.00
CA PHE A 285 -12.95 -9.90 9.26
C PHE A 285 -11.74 -10.28 8.38
N ALA A 286 -11.76 -9.91 7.07
CA ALA A 286 -10.71 -10.27 6.12
C ALA A 286 -9.31 -9.67 6.44
N ARG A 287 -9.23 -8.79 7.44
CA ARG A 287 -7.98 -8.10 7.85
C ARG A 287 -7.81 -8.02 9.36
N GLY A 288 -8.27 -9.01 10.13
CA GLY A 288 -8.07 -9.03 11.57
C GLY A 288 -8.73 -7.86 12.32
N PHE A 289 -9.88 -7.37 11.82
CA PHE A 289 -10.68 -6.31 12.46
C PHE A 289 -9.90 -5.04 12.77
N LEU A 290 -9.79 -4.66 14.05
CA LEU A 290 -9.13 -3.43 14.47
C LEU A 290 -7.60 -3.56 14.51
N TYR A 291 -7.04 -4.75 14.53
CA TYR A 291 -5.58 -4.94 14.61
C TYR A 291 -4.85 -4.42 13.37
N GLU A 292 -5.42 -4.61 12.16
CA GLU A 292 -4.85 -4.03 10.94
C GLU A 292 -4.82 -2.51 11.00
N TRP A 293 -5.93 -1.85 11.37
CA TRP A 293 -5.98 -0.41 11.56
C TRP A 293 -4.94 0.08 12.57
N TYR A 294 -4.82 -0.61 13.70
CA TYR A 294 -3.88 -0.23 14.75
C TYR A 294 -2.42 -0.32 14.28
N SER A 295 -2.08 -1.34 13.50
CA SER A 295 -0.76 -1.45 12.89
C SER A 295 -0.47 -0.31 11.92
N HIS A 296 -1.42 0.07 11.06
CA HIS A 296 -1.25 1.19 10.13
C HIS A 296 -0.99 2.52 10.86
N VAL A 297 -1.68 2.80 11.97
CA VAL A 297 -1.42 4.03 12.73
C VAL A 297 -0.08 3.98 13.47
N LEU A 298 0.34 2.82 13.96
CA LEU A 298 1.68 2.63 14.53
C LEU A 298 2.77 2.87 13.48
N TYR A 299 2.70 2.25 12.31
CA TYR A 299 3.66 2.46 11.20
C TYR A 299 3.75 3.94 10.83
N SER A 300 2.59 4.58 10.64
CA SER A 300 2.51 6.00 10.31
C SER A 300 3.19 6.89 11.36
N SER A 301 3.01 6.61 12.65
CA SER A 301 3.61 7.36 13.74
C SER A 301 5.14 7.28 13.79
N GLN A 302 5.71 6.26 13.15
CA GLN A 302 7.16 6.02 13.08
C GLN A 302 7.77 6.35 11.71
N ASP A 303 7.07 7.11 10.87
CA ASP A 303 7.51 7.49 9.51
C ASP A 303 7.79 6.27 8.60
N ILE A 304 7.04 5.18 8.79
CA ILE A 304 7.00 4.04 7.88
C ILE A 304 5.85 4.25 6.91
N LEU A 305 6.11 4.12 5.60
CA LEU A 305 5.06 4.21 4.59
C LEU A 305 4.00 3.13 4.82
N THR A 306 2.73 3.54 4.78
CA THR A 306 1.60 2.63 4.96
C THR A 306 0.34 3.23 4.36
N THR A 307 -0.62 2.38 3.98
CA THR A 307 -1.92 2.79 3.47
C THR A 307 -2.76 3.45 4.57
N ARG A 308 -3.63 4.41 4.21
CA ARG A 308 -4.67 4.90 5.11
C ARG A 308 -5.75 3.84 5.23
N TYR A 309 -6.24 3.63 6.44
CA TYR A 309 -7.19 2.58 6.78
C TYR A 309 -8.25 3.09 7.75
N GLY A 310 -9.46 2.52 7.72
CA GLY A 310 -10.53 2.86 8.68
C GLY A 310 -11.83 2.14 8.34
N PHE A 311 -12.93 2.54 9.00
CA PHE A 311 -14.21 1.86 8.88
C PHE A 311 -15.32 2.80 8.41
N THR A 312 -16.34 2.24 7.77
CA THR A 312 -17.52 2.96 7.31
C THR A 312 -18.69 1.99 7.12
N PRO A 313 -19.92 2.35 7.47
CA PRO A 313 -21.10 1.59 7.07
C PRO A 313 -21.27 1.63 5.56
N LEU A 314 -21.76 0.55 4.96
CA LEU A 314 -22.05 0.44 3.53
C LEU A 314 -23.53 0.19 3.28
N ILE A 315 -24.10 0.93 2.33
CA ILE A 315 -25.42 0.65 1.73
C ILE A 315 -25.19 0.38 0.24
N MET A 316 -25.69 -0.76 -0.25
CA MET A 316 -25.67 -1.08 -1.69
C MET A 316 -27.10 -1.07 -2.23
N GLY A 317 -27.38 -0.14 -3.13
CA GLY A 317 -28.74 0.16 -3.55
C GLY A 317 -29.58 0.70 -2.37
N ASN A 318 -30.51 -0.10 -1.87
CA ASN A 318 -31.37 0.20 -0.73
C ASN A 318 -31.12 -0.73 0.50
N LYS A 319 -30.14 -1.65 0.39
CA LYS A 319 -29.87 -2.65 1.46
C LYS A 319 -28.61 -2.29 2.23
N SER A 320 -28.71 -2.25 3.56
CA SER A 320 -27.54 -2.18 4.42
C SER A 320 -26.69 -3.43 4.24
N LYS A 321 -25.36 -3.24 4.25
CA LYS A 321 -24.34 -4.29 4.20
C LYS A 321 -23.47 -4.30 5.47
N GLY A 322 -23.88 -3.55 6.51
CA GLY A 322 -23.15 -3.44 7.75
C GLY A 322 -21.86 -2.63 7.64
N LEU A 323 -20.92 -2.90 8.54
CA LEU A 323 -19.64 -2.20 8.63
C LEU A 323 -18.63 -2.76 7.62
N TYR A 324 -17.92 -1.87 6.93
CA TYR A 324 -16.80 -2.19 6.03
C TYR A 324 -15.54 -1.51 6.50
N ALA A 325 -14.41 -2.19 6.34
CA ALA A 325 -13.11 -1.57 6.36
C ALA A 325 -12.81 -0.94 4.99
N TRP A 326 -12.28 0.28 4.98
CA TRP A 326 -11.75 0.90 3.76
C TRP A 326 -10.24 1.03 3.86
N GLU A 327 -9.57 0.87 2.73
CA GLU A 327 -8.12 0.89 2.62
C GLU A 327 -7.67 1.62 1.35
N GLU A 328 -6.70 2.54 1.49
CA GLU A 328 -6.07 3.24 0.39
C GLU A 328 -5.34 2.29 -0.57
N HIS A 329 -5.30 2.66 -1.85
CA HIS A 329 -4.54 1.90 -2.84
C HIS A 329 -3.17 2.53 -3.11
N PHE A 330 -2.24 1.71 -3.62
CA PHE A 330 -0.88 2.09 -3.99
C PHE A 330 -0.88 3.02 -5.21
N THR A 331 -0.92 4.31 -4.95
CA THR A 331 -0.92 5.38 -5.94
C THR A 331 0.00 6.50 -5.47
N LYS A 332 0.28 7.47 -6.34
CA LYS A 332 1.09 8.63 -5.96
C LYS A 332 0.52 9.38 -4.74
N GLN A 333 -0.80 9.39 -4.55
CA GLN A 333 -1.45 10.04 -3.41
C GLN A 333 -1.04 9.44 -2.06
N LEU A 334 -0.78 8.14 -1.99
CA LEU A 334 -0.23 7.50 -0.80
C LEU A 334 1.15 8.08 -0.47
N VAL A 335 2.00 8.20 -1.47
CA VAL A 335 3.38 8.68 -1.33
C VAL A 335 3.40 10.16 -0.94
N GLU A 336 2.65 11.01 -1.64
CA GLU A 336 2.52 12.44 -1.36
C GLU A 336 1.89 12.71 0.02
N TYR A 337 0.82 11.98 0.38
CA TYR A 337 0.19 12.10 1.69
C TYR A 337 1.16 11.74 2.85
N ARG A 338 2.12 10.86 2.57
CA ARG A 338 3.19 10.46 3.50
C ARG A 338 4.45 11.32 3.35
N GLN A 339 4.32 12.48 2.73
CA GLN A 339 5.38 13.47 2.61
C GLN A 339 6.64 12.90 1.89
N ARG A 340 6.40 12.24 0.76
CA ARG A 340 7.45 11.79 -0.15
C ARG A 340 7.19 12.37 -1.54
N ARG A 341 8.27 12.63 -2.29
CA ARG A 341 8.21 13.00 -3.70
C ARG A 341 7.55 11.89 -4.53
N GLU A 342 6.84 12.24 -5.63
CA GLU A 342 6.27 11.24 -6.53
C GLU A 342 7.39 10.33 -7.06
N GLY A 343 7.17 9.03 -7.00
CA GLY A 343 8.03 7.97 -7.52
C GLY A 343 7.24 6.67 -7.68
N PRO A 344 7.75 5.70 -8.43
CA PRO A 344 7.04 4.43 -8.67
C PRO A 344 6.95 3.60 -7.39
N ILE A 345 5.79 2.95 -7.22
CA ILE A 345 5.59 1.90 -6.24
C ILE A 345 5.70 0.57 -6.98
N LEU A 346 6.55 -0.33 -6.49
CA LEU A 346 6.89 -1.60 -7.12
C LEU A 346 6.42 -2.78 -6.28
N LYS A 347 6.18 -3.89 -6.98
CA LYS A 347 5.86 -5.19 -6.36
C LYS A 347 6.43 -6.34 -7.19
N PHE A 348 6.49 -7.52 -6.60
CA PHE A 348 6.60 -8.78 -7.33
C PHE A 348 5.24 -9.15 -7.91
N SER A 349 5.19 -9.63 -9.15
CA SER A 349 3.94 -10.12 -9.75
C SER A 349 3.46 -11.37 -9.01
N GLU A 350 2.20 -11.32 -8.61
CA GLU A 350 1.56 -12.41 -7.84
C GLU A 350 0.86 -13.42 -8.76
N GLU A 351 0.91 -13.23 -10.08
CA GLU A 351 0.09 -14.01 -11.02
C GLU A 351 0.41 -15.52 -10.95
N ALA A 352 1.69 -15.86 -10.93
CA ALA A 352 2.14 -17.24 -10.79
C ALA A 352 1.68 -17.85 -9.45
N PHE A 353 1.80 -17.13 -8.34
CA PHE A 353 1.35 -17.57 -7.02
C PHE A 353 -0.13 -17.91 -7.02
N TRP A 354 -1.01 -17.05 -7.56
CA TRP A 354 -2.45 -17.31 -7.60
C TRP A 354 -2.86 -18.46 -8.51
N GLN A 355 -2.12 -18.70 -9.60
CA GLN A 355 -2.35 -19.88 -10.45
C GLN A 355 -2.02 -21.18 -9.72
N ILE A 356 -0.96 -21.20 -8.91
CA ILE A 356 -0.63 -22.35 -8.07
C ILE A 356 -1.71 -22.61 -7.05
N GLN A 357 -2.22 -21.57 -6.37
CA GLN A 357 -3.33 -21.70 -5.43
C GLN A 357 -4.57 -22.36 -6.09
N ARG A 358 -4.86 -21.96 -7.35
CA ARG A 358 -5.92 -22.57 -8.13
C ARG A 358 -5.66 -24.05 -8.41
N ILE A 359 -4.46 -24.39 -8.89
CA ILE A 359 -4.07 -25.77 -9.19
C ILE A 359 -4.09 -26.63 -7.93
N ALA A 360 -3.56 -26.14 -6.82
CA ALA A 360 -3.56 -26.83 -5.55
C ALA A 360 -4.99 -27.18 -5.07
N LYS A 361 -5.92 -26.26 -5.27
CA LYS A 361 -7.33 -26.46 -4.92
C LYS A 361 -8.01 -27.48 -5.82
N GLU A 362 -7.72 -27.48 -7.12
CA GLU A 362 -8.23 -28.47 -8.09
C GLU A 362 -7.69 -29.88 -7.83
N THR A 363 -6.43 -30.00 -7.43
CA THR A 363 -5.71 -31.29 -7.31
C THR A 363 -5.60 -31.80 -5.88
N CYS A 364 -5.95 -31.00 -4.87
CA CYS A 364 -5.69 -31.25 -3.45
C CYS A 364 -4.20 -31.49 -3.13
N ARG A 365 -3.29 -30.98 -3.96
CA ARG A 365 -1.84 -31.05 -3.79
C ARG A 365 -1.25 -29.65 -3.98
N TRP A 366 -0.34 -29.26 -3.10
CA TRP A 366 0.44 -28.04 -3.23
C TRP A 366 1.64 -28.36 -4.13
N PRO A 367 1.71 -27.78 -5.34
CA PRO A 367 2.90 -27.95 -6.14
C PRO A 367 4.06 -27.16 -5.54
N ASP A 368 5.20 -27.78 -5.50
CA ASP A 368 6.44 -27.08 -5.28
C ASP A 368 6.80 -26.30 -6.55
N PHE A 369 6.87 -24.97 -6.43
CA PHE A 369 6.91 -24.09 -7.59
C PHE A 369 7.74 -22.85 -7.32
N PRO A 370 8.69 -22.48 -8.22
CA PRO A 370 9.51 -21.29 -8.04
C PRO A 370 8.74 -20.00 -8.36
N ALA A 371 7.55 -19.80 -7.77
CA ALA A 371 6.70 -18.64 -8.03
C ALA A 371 7.44 -17.32 -7.74
N TYR A 372 8.25 -17.31 -6.72
CA TYR A 372 9.09 -16.18 -6.39
C TYR A 372 10.16 -15.94 -7.48
N ASN A 373 10.89 -17.01 -7.89
CA ASN A 373 11.96 -16.90 -8.86
C ASN A 373 11.49 -16.47 -10.26
N CYS A 374 10.32 -16.92 -10.71
CA CYS A 374 9.74 -16.50 -11.99
C CYS A 374 8.89 -15.23 -11.90
N SER A 375 8.67 -14.66 -10.71
CA SER A 375 7.87 -13.43 -10.56
C SER A 375 8.52 -12.23 -11.26
N VAL A 376 7.74 -11.50 -12.04
CA VAL A 376 8.16 -10.25 -12.68
C VAL A 376 8.11 -9.11 -11.68
N ILE A 377 9.08 -8.20 -11.72
CA ILE A 377 9.04 -6.95 -10.97
C ILE A 377 8.25 -5.94 -11.78
N GLU A 378 7.15 -5.43 -11.23
CA GLU A 378 6.24 -4.55 -11.95
C GLU A 378 5.84 -3.31 -11.13
N PRO A 379 5.56 -2.17 -11.78
CA PRO A 379 5.07 -0.98 -11.08
C PRO A 379 3.56 -1.05 -10.91
N PHE A 380 3.04 -0.50 -9.81
CA PHE A 380 1.64 -0.10 -9.76
C PHE A 380 1.38 0.97 -10.83
N SER A 381 0.17 1.02 -11.39
CA SER A 381 -0.17 1.96 -12.48
C SER A 381 0.72 1.82 -13.74
N GLN A 382 1.01 0.58 -14.14
CA GLN A 382 1.90 0.21 -15.24
C GLN A 382 1.77 1.11 -16.48
N ASN A 383 0.55 1.30 -17.00
CA ASN A 383 0.32 2.12 -18.20
C ASN A 383 0.75 3.60 -18.02
N LYS A 384 0.60 4.16 -16.81
CA LYS A 384 1.06 5.54 -16.51
C LYS A 384 2.59 5.58 -16.46
N THR A 385 3.18 4.60 -15.78
CA THR A 385 4.63 4.52 -15.59
C THR A 385 5.34 4.39 -16.94
N VAL A 386 4.93 3.46 -17.80
CA VAL A 386 5.56 3.24 -19.12
C VAL A 386 5.42 4.45 -20.05
N LYS A 387 4.30 5.18 -19.97
CA LYS A 387 4.05 6.38 -20.81
C LYS A 387 4.75 7.65 -20.31
N ASN A 388 5.12 7.73 -19.05
CA ASN A 388 5.79 8.89 -18.47
C ASN A 388 7.29 8.64 -18.42
N ARG A 389 8.07 9.42 -19.18
CA ARG A 389 9.53 9.24 -19.35
C ARG A 389 10.30 9.28 -18.02
N VAL A 390 9.90 10.13 -17.08
CA VAL A 390 10.55 10.26 -15.77
C VAL A 390 10.22 9.04 -14.91
N LEU A 391 8.94 8.73 -14.71
CA LEU A 391 8.52 7.56 -13.93
C LEU A 391 9.04 6.24 -14.51
N TYR A 392 9.15 6.13 -15.83
CA TYR A 392 9.69 4.92 -16.47
C TYR A 392 11.17 4.72 -16.12
N ARG A 393 11.97 5.78 -16.17
CA ARG A 393 13.38 5.76 -15.82
C ARG A 393 13.60 5.43 -14.34
N GLU A 394 12.81 6.06 -13.46
CA GLU A 394 12.79 5.78 -12.02
C GLU A 394 12.37 4.32 -11.73
N PHE A 395 11.38 3.81 -12.47
CA PHE A 395 10.97 2.41 -12.39
C PHE A 395 12.10 1.46 -12.75
N LEU A 396 12.85 1.72 -13.82
CA LEU A 396 13.97 0.86 -14.21
C LEU A 396 15.04 0.78 -13.11
N ILE A 397 15.38 1.90 -12.47
CA ILE A 397 16.32 1.93 -11.34
C ILE A 397 15.74 1.18 -10.13
N GLY A 398 14.49 1.42 -9.76
CA GLY A 398 13.82 0.72 -8.68
C GLY A 398 13.70 -0.79 -8.92
N ALA A 399 13.47 -1.21 -10.18
CA ALA A 399 13.43 -2.61 -10.55
C ALA A 399 14.81 -3.29 -10.47
N GLN A 400 15.90 -2.57 -10.78
CA GLN A 400 17.27 -3.07 -10.55
C GLN A 400 17.51 -3.34 -9.06
N LEU A 401 17.14 -2.42 -8.18
CA LEU A 401 17.23 -2.59 -6.72
C LEU A 401 16.41 -3.79 -6.23
N MET A 402 15.15 -3.93 -6.70
CA MET A 402 14.32 -5.09 -6.34
C MET A 402 14.90 -6.40 -6.87
N ASN A 403 15.54 -6.39 -8.05
CA ASN A 403 16.18 -7.58 -8.59
C ASN A 403 17.44 -7.98 -7.81
N GLN A 404 18.21 -7.00 -7.35
CA GLN A 404 19.33 -7.24 -6.42
C GLN A 404 18.82 -7.87 -5.11
N TYR A 405 17.73 -7.33 -4.54
CA TYR A 405 17.06 -7.92 -3.37
C TYR A 405 16.57 -9.36 -3.65
N LYS A 406 15.96 -9.59 -4.80
CA LYS A 406 15.43 -10.90 -5.19
C LYS A 406 16.48 -12.01 -5.21
N TYR A 407 17.70 -11.67 -5.61
CA TYR A 407 18.80 -12.61 -5.77
C TYR A 407 19.93 -12.44 -4.75
N ASN A 408 19.67 -11.68 -3.66
CA ASN A 408 20.63 -11.45 -2.57
C ASN A 408 21.98 -10.87 -3.08
N ILE A 409 21.90 -9.95 -4.03
CA ILE A 409 23.08 -9.32 -4.65
C ILE A 409 23.38 -7.98 -3.95
N GLY A 410 24.60 -7.80 -3.49
CA GLY A 410 25.05 -6.57 -2.86
C GLY A 410 24.66 -6.45 -1.39
N LYS A 411 24.83 -5.28 -0.80
CA LYS A 411 24.52 -5.02 0.60
C LYS A 411 23.11 -4.45 0.74
N PRO A 412 22.34 -4.83 1.77
CA PRO A 412 21.02 -4.23 2.03
C PRO A 412 21.02 -2.70 2.07
N ALA A 413 22.10 -2.10 2.61
CA ALA A 413 22.27 -0.64 2.65
C ALA A 413 22.39 0.03 1.26
N ASP A 414 22.77 -0.71 0.23
CA ASP A 414 22.86 -0.21 -1.14
C ASP A 414 21.50 -0.25 -1.85
N ILE A 415 20.59 -1.09 -1.37
CA ILE A 415 19.26 -1.32 -1.96
C ILE A 415 18.19 -0.49 -1.26
N PHE A 416 18.20 -0.47 0.07
CA PHE A 416 17.13 0.09 0.89
C PHE A 416 17.53 1.36 1.64
N ASP A 417 16.55 2.18 1.99
CA ASP A 417 16.64 3.05 3.15
C ASP A 417 16.68 2.14 4.39
N LEU A 418 17.89 1.76 4.77
CA LEU A 418 18.12 0.69 5.73
C LEU A 418 17.54 1.00 7.13
N PRO A 419 17.63 2.25 7.65
CA PRO A 419 16.99 2.60 8.92
C PRO A 419 15.47 2.42 8.89
N ARG A 420 14.78 2.78 7.80
CA ARG A 420 13.33 2.59 7.66
C ARG A 420 12.95 1.13 7.52
N LEU A 421 13.76 0.36 6.78
CA LEU A 421 13.55 -1.09 6.65
C LEU A 421 13.69 -1.80 8.01
N ALA A 422 14.77 -1.55 8.74
CA ALA A 422 15.01 -2.14 10.06
C ALA A 422 13.93 -1.76 11.08
N LYS A 423 13.47 -0.50 11.04
CA LYS A 423 12.36 0.00 11.84
C LYS A 423 11.05 -0.74 11.52
N TYR A 424 10.76 -0.98 10.23
CA TYR A 424 9.59 -1.73 9.79
C TYR A 424 9.62 -3.17 10.30
N TYR A 425 10.74 -3.87 10.16
CA TYR A 425 10.89 -5.25 10.64
C TYR A 425 10.79 -5.37 12.17
N ALA A 426 11.38 -4.44 12.92
CA ALA A 426 11.21 -4.40 14.37
C ALA A 426 9.74 -4.15 14.79
N MET A 427 9.01 -3.34 14.02
CA MET A 427 7.58 -3.10 14.25
C MET A 427 6.74 -4.35 13.90
N LEU A 428 7.08 -5.07 12.84
CA LEU A 428 6.42 -6.34 12.49
C LEU A 428 6.55 -7.39 13.60
N ASP A 429 7.72 -7.47 14.25
CA ASP A 429 7.91 -8.37 15.37
C ASP A 429 7.05 -7.97 16.59
N ILE A 430 7.05 -6.68 16.94
CA ILE A 430 6.30 -6.24 18.13
C ILE A 430 4.78 -6.24 17.92
N THR A 431 4.31 -6.18 16.68
CA THR A 431 2.88 -6.25 16.34
C THR A 431 2.44 -7.64 15.89
N HIS A 432 3.36 -8.59 15.70
CA HIS A 432 3.11 -9.90 15.08
C HIS A 432 2.46 -9.84 13.69
N ALA A 433 2.59 -8.71 13.00
CA ALA A 433 1.99 -8.46 11.69
C ALA A 433 2.81 -9.06 10.54
N ARG A 434 3.21 -10.33 10.64
CA ARG A 434 4.22 -10.96 9.77
C ARG A 434 3.73 -11.36 8.39
N HIS A 435 2.42 -11.38 8.17
CA HIS A 435 1.88 -11.68 6.84
C HIS A 435 2.38 -10.67 5.79
N GLY A 436 2.61 -9.41 6.19
CA GLY A 436 3.20 -8.39 5.34
C GLY A 436 4.62 -8.66 4.83
N MET A 437 5.34 -9.64 5.43
CA MET A 437 6.69 -10.05 4.98
C MET A 437 6.67 -11.07 3.85
N ALA A 438 5.55 -11.76 3.61
CA ALA A 438 5.46 -12.71 2.51
C ALA A 438 5.81 -12.00 1.20
N TRP A 439 6.66 -12.62 0.35
CA TRP A 439 7.19 -11.96 -0.84
C TRP A 439 6.10 -11.38 -1.76
N HIS A 440 4.95 -12.03 -1.86
CA HIS A 440 3.81 -11.58 -2.66
C HIS A 440 3.04 -10.41 -2.01
N ASN A 441 3.26 -10.11 -0.71
CA ASN A 441 2.70 -8.94 -0.03
C ASN A 441 3.68 -7.77 0.07
N GLN A 442 4.96 -7.96 -0.23
CA GLN A 442 5.95 -6.88 -0.16
C GLN A 442 5.67 -5.82 -1.22
N ARG A 443 5.69 -4.57 -0.78
CA ARG A 443 5.49 -3.37 -1.61
C ARG A 443 6.60 -2.38 -1.28
N PHE A 444 7.22 -1.82 -2.30
CA PHE A 444 8.31 -0.87 -2.14
C PHE A 444 8.03 0.41 -2.92
N TYR A 445 8.27 1.53 -2.31
CA TYR A 445 8.37 2.80 -2.98
C TYR A 445 9.83 3.03 -3.38
N TYR A 446 10.09 3.32 -4.64
CA TYR A 446 11.39 3.82 -5.06
C TYR A 446 11.45 5.32 -4.76
N ASN A 447 12.34 5.71 -3.85
CA ASN A 447 12.58 7.11 -3.52
C ASN A 447 13.58 7.71 -4.51
N PRO A 448 13.13 8.59 -5.43
CA PRO A 448 14.01 9.12 -6.48
C PRO A 448 15.08 10.09 -5.96
N VAL A 449 14.92 10.63 -4.75
CA VAL A 449 15.90 11.57 -4.17
C VAL A 449 17.14 10.83 -3.70
N ILE A 450 16.97 9.74 -2.97
CA ILE A 450 18.08 8.95 -2.39
C ILE A 450 18.43 7.70 -3.20
N CYS A 451 17.71 7.42 -4.29
CA CYS A 451 17.92 6.25 -5.15
C CYS A 451 17.88 4.91 -4.37
N LYS A 452 16.89 4.76 -3.47
CA LYS A 452 16.72 3.59 -2.57
C LYS A 452 15.26 3.15 -2.54
N LEU A 453 15.03 1.92 -2.07
CA LEU A 453 13.70 1.40 -1.78
C LEU A 453 13.31 1.71 -0.33
N GLU A 454 12.07 2.17 -0.14
CA GLU A 454 11.42 2.26 1.17
C GLU A 454 10.27 1.23 1.23
N PRO A 455 10.13 0.45 2.33
CA PRO A 455 9.04 -0.49 2.48
C PRO A 455 7.71 0.23 2.66
N ILE A 456 6.63 -0.33 2.10
CA ILE A 456 5.26 0.09 2.38
C ILE A 456 4.59 -1.01 3.19
N ALA A 457 4.27 -0.73 4.44
CA ALA A 457 3.56 -1.64 5.32
C ALA A 457 2.12 -1.89 4.81
N TYR A 458 1.76 -3.16 4.69
CA TYR A 458 0.50 -3.60 4.10
C TYR A 458 0.21 -5.04 4.50
N ASP A 459 -1.08 -5.37 4.73
CA ASP A 459 -1.57 -6.73 4.88
C ASP A 459 -0.87 -7.54 5.99
N GLY A 460 -0.83 -6.96 7.20
CA GLY A 460 -0.12 -7.55 8.33
C GLY A 460 -0.91 -8.66 9.05
N PHE A 461 -2.22 -8.50 9.18
CA PHE A 461 -3.10 -9.38 9.95
C PHE A 461 -4.12 -10.07 9.06
N THR A 462 -3.85 -11.31 8.67
CA THR A 462 -4.80 -12.12 7.88
C THR A 462 -5.39 -13.30 8.64
N ASP A 463 -4.66 -13.84 9.63
CA ASP A 463 -5.01 -15.06 10.36
C ASP A 463 -5.02 -14.85 11.88
N HIS A 464 -5.25 -15.92 12.63
CA HIS A 464 -5.38 -15.92 14.08
C HIS A 464 -4.15 -15.31 14.78
N LEU A 465 -4.42 -14.30 15.59
CA LEU A 465 -3.43 -13.66 16.43
C LEU A 465 -3.05 -14.60 17.57
N SER A 466 -1.87 -15.20 17.49
CA SER A 466 -1.21 -15.78 18.66
C SER A 466 -0.43 -14.66 19.35
N PHE A 467 -0.71 -14.44 20.62
CA PHE A 467 0.00 -13.45 21.46
C PHE A 467 1.07 -14.10 22.35
N ASP A 468 1.61 -15.22 21.93
CA ASP A 468 2.77 -15.81 22.59
C ASP A 468 4.03 -15.06 22.15
N PHE A 469 4.61 -14.30 23.08
CA PHE A 469 5.75 -13.40 22.84
C PHE A 469 7.03 -14.02 23.37
N THR A 470 7.44 -15.13 22.78
CA THR A 470 8.68 -15.84 23.15
C THR A 470 9.81 -15.49 22.19
N ILE A 471 11.05 -15.82 22.57
CA ILE A 471 12.20 -15.65 21.67
C ILE A 471 12.05 -16.47 20.38
N ASN A 472 11.32 -17.59 20.43
CA ASN A 472 11.09 -18.42 19.25
C ASN A 472 10.19 -17.75 18.20
N ASP A 473 9.46 -16.71 18.59
CA ASP A 473 8.64 -15.89 17.69
C ASP A 473 9.42 -14.73 17.10
N ASN A 474 10.63 -14.42 17.57
CA ASN A 474 11.45 -13.34 17.04
C ASN A 474 12.07 -13.71 15.69
N MET A 475 11.97 -12.80 14.69
CA MET A 475 12.46 -13.06 13.32
C MET A 475 13.96 -13.31 13.24
N ALA A 476 14.77 -12.51 13.91
CA ALA A 476 16.23 -12.68 13.89
C ALA A 476 16.62 -14.03 14.50
N TRP A 477 15.97 -14.42 15.60
CA TRP A 477 16.16 -15.72 16.21
C TRP A 477 15.75 -16.87 15.29
N GLN A 478 14.60 -16.80 14.65
CA GLN A 478 14.13 -17.81 13.72
C GLN A 478 15.09 -18.03 12.56
N VAL A 479 15.62 -16.93 12.00
CA VAL A 479 16.53 -16.96 10.85
C VAL A 479 17.93 -17.50 11.21
N LEU A 480 18.47 -17.10 12.38
CA LEU A 480 19.89 -17.24 12.68
C LEU A 480 20.22 -18.33 13.71
N SER A 481 19.26 -18.82 14.51
CA SER A 481 19.57 -19.77 15.60
C SER A 481 19.70 -21.24 15.16
N GLY A 482 19.31 -21.59 13.93
CA GLY A 482 19.24 -22.97 13.45
C GLY A 482 18.11 -23.81 14.06
N LYS A 483 17.32 -23.27 15.01
CA LYS A 483 16.20 -23.99 15.62
C LYS A 483 15.00 -24.15 14.69
N LYS A 484 14.89 -23.27 13.71
CA LYS A 484 13.87 -23.32 12.68
C LYS A 484 14.53 -23.02 11.33
N THR A 485 14.41 -23.91 10.39
CA THR A 485 14.77 -23.68 9.00
C THR A 485 13.62 -22.94 8.30
N ILE A 486 13.91 -21.96 7.46
CA ILE A 486 12.94 -21.17 6.72
C ILE A 486 12.99 -21.53 5.22
N PRO A 487 11.86 -21.48 4.51
CA PRO A 487 11.85 -21.68 3.05
C PRO A 487 12.66 -20.60 2.31
N GLU A 488 13.33 -20.99 1.24
CA GLU A 488 14.17 -20.09 0.41
C GLU A 488 13.37 -18.89 -0.14
N ASN A 489 12.10 -19.06 -0.45
CA ASN A 489 11.21 -18.00 -0.94
C ASN A 489 10.81 -16.95 0.12
N TYR A 490 11.25 -17.12 1.37
CA TYR A 490 11.21 -16.07 2.39
C TYR A 490 12.39 -15.13 2.22
N ASN A 491 12.39 -14.39 1.12
CA ASN A 491 13.48 -13.58 0.61
C ASN A 491 14.09 -12.55 1.60
N PHE A 492 13.43 -12.28 2.72
CA PHE A 492 13.93 -11.35 3.73
C PHE A 492 15.09 -11.92 4.57
N TYR A 493 15.36 -13.21 4.52
CA TYR A 493 16.35 -13.86 5.39
C TYR A 493 17.75 -13.25 5.27
N TYR A 494 18.15 -12.90 4.04
CA TYR A 494 19.48 -12.34 3.79
C TYR A 494 19.69 -10.96 4.45
N LEU A 495 18.64 -10.24 4.82
CA LEU A 495 18.75 -8.99 5.57
C LEU A 495 19.38 -9.25 6.95
N PHE A 496 19.09 -10.40 7.56
CA PHE A 496 19.62 -10.79 8.86
C PHE A 496 21.06 -11.32 8.78
N GLU A 497 21.62 -11.49 7.59
CA GLU A 497 23.06 -11.77 7.37
C GLU A 497 23.89 -10.48 7.31
N ASP A 498 23.26 -9.30 7.30
CA ASP A 498 23.95 -8.01 7.32
C ASP A 498 24.02 -7.42 8.74
N SER A 499 25.22 -7.27 9.26
CA SER A 499 25.48 -6.79 10.62
C SER A 499 24.92 -5.37 10.88
N THR A 500 24.91 -4.50 9.85
CA THR A 500 24.36 -3.15 9.97
C THR A 500 22.84 -3.19 10.11
N PHE A 501 22.17 -4.02 9.31
CA PHE A 501 20.73 -4.22 9.44
C PHE A 501 20.35 -4.79 10.81
N VAL A 502 21.04 -5.86 11.24
CA VAL A 502 20.79 -6.51 12.55
C VAL A 502 20.97 -5.54 13.71
N THR A 503 22.01 -4.71 13.66
CA THR A 503 22.27 -3.69 14.70
C THR A 503 21.15 -2.64 14.75
N LEU A 504 20.71 -2.13 13.59
CA LEU A 504 19.60 -1.17 13.52
C LEU A 504 18.29 -1.79 13.98
N TYR A 505 17.98 -3.01 13.52
CA TYR A 505 16.80 -3.77 13.91
C TYR A 505 16.73 -3.96 15.43
N LEU A 506 17.83 -4.40 16.06
CA LEU A 506 17.90 -4.59 17.52
C LEU A 506 17.69 -3.28 18.27
N ASN A 507 18.27 -2.18 17.80
CA ASN A 507 18.08 -0.86 18.40
C ASN A 507 16.61 -0.40 18.34
N TYR A 508 15.93 -0.62 17.21
CA TYR A 508 14.51 -0.31 17.10
C TYR A 508 13.63 -1.25 17.93
N LEU A 509 13.96 -2.55 18.01
CA LEU A 509 13.23 -3.50 18.85
C LEU A 509 13.33 -3.10 20.33
N LYS A 510 14.51 -2.71 20.80
CA LYS A 510 14.73 -2.12 22.15
C LYS A 510 13.87 -0.86 22.35
N LYS A 511 13.89 0.06 21.39
CA LYS A 511 13.10 1.30 21.46
C LYS A 511 11.61 1.01 21.59
N PHE A 512 11.06 0.14 20.74
CA PHE A 512 9.63 -0.13 20.67
C PHE A 512 9.12 -1.00 21.83
N SER A 513 9.98 -1.80 22.45
CA SER A 513 9.60 -2.59 23.62
C SER A 513 9.63 -1.80 24.94
N ARG A 514 10.10 -0.55 24.99
CA ARG A 514 10.08 0.28 26.21
C ARG A 514 8.64 0.59 26.62
N ALA A 515 8.36 0.55 27.93
CA ALA A 515 7.04 0.87 28.47
C ALA A 515 6.56 2.27 28.06
N GLY A 516 7.44 3.29 28.14
CA GLY A 516 7.11 4.65 27.74
C GLY A 516 6.69 4.79 26.25
N PHE A 517 7.24 3.96 25.35
CA PHE A 517 6.80 3.93 23.95
C PHE A 517 5.38 3.33 23.83
N THR A 518 5.14 2.18 24.44
CA THR A 518 3.82 1.50 24.34
C THR A 518 2.71 2.32 25.00
N ASP A 519 2.99 2.96 26.13
CA ASP A 519 2.03 3.83 26.83
C ASP A 519 1.73 5.10 26.02
N SER A 520 2.75 5.70 25.40
CA SER A 520 2.58 6.84 24.50
C SER A 520 1.69 6.48 23.31
N MET A 521 1.94 5.35 22.63
CA MET A 521 1.14 4.89 21.50
C MET A 521 -0.29 4.52 21.91
N LYS A 522 -0.46 3.83 23.03
CA LYS A 522 -1.77 3.51 23.58
C LYS A 522 -2.59 4.77 23.85
N ASN A 523 -2.00 5.79 24.50
CA ASN A 523 -2.68 7.05 24.81
C ASN A 523 -3.01 7.85 23.54
N LEU A 524 -2.08 7.91 22.58
CA LEU A 524 -2.25 8.63 21.32
C LEU A 524 -3.46 8.13 20.52
N PHE A 525 -3.66 6.82 20.46
CA PHE A 525 -4.72 6.19 19.65
C PHE A 525 -5.93 5.71 20.44
N LYS A 526 -5.96 5.90 21.76
CA LYS A 526 -7.02 5.39 22.64
C LYS A 526 -8.43 5.79 22.21
N LYS A 527 -8.63 7.06 21.88
CA LYS A 527 -9.95 7.59 21.50
C LYS A 527 -10.49 6.90 20.24
N ASP A 528 -9.65 6.80 19.21
CA ASP A 528 -10.05 6.21 17.94
C ASP A 528 -10.21 4.69 18.05
N ALA A 529 -9.35 4.02 18.83
CA ALA A 529 -9.45 2.58 19.05
C ALA A 529 -10.75 2.21 19.77
N VAL A 530 -11.14 2.94 20.85
CA VAL A 530 -12.41 2.73 21.56
C VAL A 530 -13.61 2.99 20.64
N TYR A 531 -13.53 4.05 19.86
CA TYR A 531 -14.60 4.39 18.90
C TYR A 531 -14.79 3.27 17.85
N TYR A 532 -13.72 2.85 17.16
CA TYR A 532 -13.82 1.80 16.14
C TYR A 532 -14.17 0.42 16.73
N ASP A 533 -13.65 0.07 17.91
CA ASP A 533 -14.06 -1.15 18.62
C ASP A 533 -15.57 -1.16 18.89
N SER A 534 -16.13 -0.04 19.33
CA SER A 534 -17.57 0.08 19.54
C SER A 534 -18.40 -0.13 18.26
N LEU A 535 -17.93 0.37 17.10
CA LEU A 535 -18.58 0.15 15.80
C LEU A 535 -18.53 -1.30 15.36
N ILE A 536 -17.35 -1.94 15.49
CA ILE A 536 -17.15 -3.36 15.12
C ILE A 536 -18.07 -4.24 15.96
N ARG A 537 -18.17 -4.00 17.26
CA ARG A 537 -18.96 -4.82 18.19
C ARG A 537 -20.47 -4.75 17.96
N LEU A 538 -20.99 -3.73 17.30
CA LEU A 538 -22.40 -3.71 16.88
C LEU A 538 -22.74 -4.90 15.96
N GLU A 539 -21.82 -5.28 15.08
CA GLU A 539 -22.03 -6.40 14.14
C GLU A 539 -21.34 -7.69 14.60
N PHE A 540 -20.19 -7.57 15.25
CA PHE A 540 -19.34 -8.67 15.71
C PHE A 540 -19.19 -8.60 17.25
N PRO A 541 -20.23 -8.93 18.03
CA PRO A 541 -20.24 -8.68 19.49
C PRO A 541 -19.22 -9.46 20.30
N LEU A 542 -18.69 -10.58 19.75
CA LEU A 542 -17.67 -11.40 20.39
C LEU A 542 -16.25 -10.89 20.09
N GLU A 543 -16.10 -10.08 19.05
CA GLU A 543 -14.81 -9.50 18.69
C GLU A 543 -14.51 -8.30 19.59
N ARG A 544 -13.37 -8.38 20.27
CA ARG A 544 -12.91 -7.31 21.17
C ARG A 544 -11.46 -7.00 20.86
N PHE A 545 -11.17 -5.75 20.68
CA PHE A 545 -9.80 -5.31 20.54
C PHE A 545 -9.10 -5.31 21.92
N ASP A 546 -8.03 -6.07 22.04
CA ASP A 546 -7.18 -6.04 23.23
C ASP A 546 -6.31 -4.79 23.23
N THR A 547 -6.77 -3.74 23.90
CA THR A 547 -6.02 -2.47 24.03
C THR A 547 -4.67 -2.63 24.73
N GLY A 548 -4.43 -3.75 25.41
CA GLY A 548 -3.18 -4.09 26.10
C GLY A 548 -2.23 -4.92 25.22
N PHE A 549 -2.62 -5.32 23.99
CA PHE A 549 -1.82 -6.26 23.20
C PHE A 549 -0.39 -5.76 22.96
N LEU A 550 -0.21 -4.47 22.60
CA LEU A 550 1.11 -3.88 22.38
C LEU A 550 1.97 -3.90 23.66
N THR A 551 1.36 -3.65 24.82
CA THR A 551 2.04 -3.68 26.14
C THR A 551 2.43 -5.11 26.51
N LYS A 552 1.56 -6.09 26.23
CA LYS A 552 1.85 -7.53 26.44
C LYS A 552 3.01 -7.99 25.54
N SER A 553 2.93 -7.67 24.25
CA SER A 553 4.00 -7.96 23.30
C SER A 553 5.34 -7.36 23.73
N ALA A 554 5.34 -6.06 24.01
CA ALA A 554 6.55 -5.36 24.47
C ALA A 554 7.14 -5.94 25.75
N ARG A 555 6.30 -6.44 26.68
CA ARG A 555 6.78 -7.14 27.88
C ARG A 555 7.47 -8.44 27.50
N GLY A 556 6.84 -9.30 26.69
CA GLY A 556 7.47 -10.54 26.23
C GLY A 556 8.79 -10.28 25.49
N VAL A 557 8.83 -9.24 24.64
CA VAL A 557 10.10 -8.83 23.98
C VAL A 557 11.15 -8.45 25.01
N ARG A 558 10.83 -7.65 26.03
CA ARG A 558 11.81 -7.29 27.09
C ARG A 558 12.33 -8.48 27.87
N GLU A 559 11.50 -9.50 28.09
CA GLU A 559 11.89 -10.71 28.80
C GLU A 559 12.96 -11.51 28.04
N TYR A 560 12.83 -11.65 26.71
CA TYR A 560 13.83 -12.39 25.93
C TYR A 560 14.95 -11.52 25.35
N LEU A 561 14.81 -10.20 25.36
CA LEU A 561 15.73 -9.26 24.70
C LEU A 561 17.21 -9.40 25.15
N PRO A 562 17.55 -9.58 26.44
CA PRO A 562 18.94 -9.78 26.84
C PRO A 562 19.57 -10.99 26.17
N LYS A 563 18.86 -12.12 26.10
CA LYS A 563 19.32 -13.34 25.44
C LYS A 563 19.50 -13.15 23.92
N LEU A 564 18.56 -12.45 23.27
CA LEU A 564 18.65 -12.13 21.86
C LEU A 564 19.85 -11.21 21.58
N GLU A 565 20.05 -10.20 22.43
CA GLU A 565 21.15 -9.25 22.30
C GLU A 565 22.52 -9.92 22.42
N ASP A 566 22.70 -10.75 23.41
CA ASP A 566 23.93 -11.52 23.62
C ASP A 566 24.22 -12.45 22.43
N PHE A 567 23.21 -13.20 22.00
CA PHE A 567 23.29 -14.04 20.81
C PHE A 567 23.70 -13.25 19.56
N LEU A 568 23.03 -12.14 19.25
CA LEU A 568 23.33 -11.34 18.06
C LEU A 568 24.70 -10.66 18.13
N LYS A 569 25.12 -10.17 19.30
CA LYS A 569 26.46 -9.62 19.50
C LYS A 569 27.54 -10.67 19.24
N THR A 570 27.35 -11.87 19.74
CA THR A 570 28.27 -12.99 19.51
C THR A 570 28.36 -13.36 18.03
N GLN A 571 27.22 -13.43 17.33
CA GLN A 571 27.19 -13.71 15.89
C GLN A 571 27.90 -12.60 15.07
N ILE A 572 27.68 -11.36 15.40
CA ILE A 572 28.32 -10.20 14.73
C ILE A 572 29.84 -10.22 14.99
N ALA A 573 30.27 -10.41 16.24
CA ALA A 573 31.69 -10.45 16.61
C ALA A 573 32.41 -11.61 15.93
N GLY A 574 31.78 -12.77 15.82
CA GLY A 574 32.29 -13.97 15.14
C GLY A 574 32.21 -13.93 13.61
N ASN A 575 31.63 -12.84 13.02
CA ASN A 575 31.33 -12.75 11.60
C ASN A 575 30.52 -13.97 11.06
N SER A 576 29.58 -14.46 11.87
CA SER A 576 28.86 -15.74 11.66
C SER A 576 27.35 -15.58 11.50
N LEU A 577 26.87 -14.42 11.00
CA LEU A 577 25.48 -14.23 10.66
C LEU A 577 25.11 -15.05 9.43
N HIS A 578 24.51 -16.22 9.67
CA HIS A 578 24.11 -17.16 8.63
C HIS A 578 22.65 -17.57 8.80
N ALA A 579 21.87 -17.45 7.75
CA ALA A 579 20.49 -17.90 7.71
C ALA A 579 20.40 -19.44 7.50
N HIS A 580 19.53 -20.09 8.27
CA HIS A 580 19.21 -21.50 8.12
C HIS A 580 18.00 -21.67 7.20
N ILE A 581 18.27 -21.87 5.91
CA ILE A 581 17.24 -21.98 4.87
C ILE A 581 17.04 -23.41 4.39
N ILE A 582 15.81 -23.72 3.98
CA ILE A 582 15.49 -24.94 3.22
C ILE A 582 15.43 -24.52 1.75
N PRO A 583 16.27 -25.12 0.87
CA PRO A 583 16.18 -24.88 -0.55
C PRO A 583 14.82 -25.29 -1.11
N GLU A 584 14.26 -24.49 -2.05
CA GLU A 584 13.05 -24.91 -2.79
C GLU A 584 13.31 -26.20 -3.58
N ASP A 585 12.49 -27.23 -3.35
CA ASP A 585 12.52 -28.48 -4.12
C ASP A 585 11.50 -28.42 -5.27
N ASN A 586 11.99 -28.47 -6.50
CA ASN A 586 11.20 -28.29 -7.73
C ASN A 586 10.87 -29.62 -8.43
N THR A 587 10.79 -30.74 -7.70
CA THR A 587 10.75 -32.08 -8.30
C THR A 587 9.36 -32.62 -8.67
N ASP A 588 8.24 -31.91 -8.36
CA ASP A 588 6.90 -32.41 -8.71
C ASP A 588 6.57 -32.21 -10.22
N SER A 589 6.83 -33.27 -10.99
CA SER A 589 6.62 -33.30 -12.45
C SER A 589 5.14 -33.19 -12.89
N VAL A 590 4.20 -33.58 -12.05
CA VAL A 590 2.76 -33.64 -12.40
C VAL A 590 2.12 -32.26 -12.50
N THR A 591 2.56 -31.32 -11.70
CA THR A 591 2.02 -29.97 -11.62
C THR A 591 2.65 -29.03 -12.62
N LEU A 592 3.86 -29.31 -13.08
CA LEU A 592 4.62 -28.52 -14.05
C LEU A 592 3.89 -28.37 -15.40
N PHE A 593 3.05 -29.32 -15.80
CA PHE A 593 2.34 -29.26 -17.08
C PHE A 593 1.07 -28.39 -17.10
N LYS A 594 0.50 -28.03 -15.95
CA LYS A 594 -0.82 -27.36 -15.93
C LYS A 594 -0.77 -25.87 -16.21
N ALA A 595 0.38 -25.19 -16.09
CA ALA A 595 0.48 -23.76 -16.33
C ALA A 595 1.84 -23.29 -16.88
N PRO A 596 2.36 -23.84 -18.01
CA PRO A 596 3.70 -23.51 -18.52
C PRO A 596 3.91 -22.02 -18.79
N SER A 597 2.85 -21.28 -19.12
CA SER A 597 2.89 -19.83 -19.41
C SER A 597 3.43 -18.98 -18.27
N PHE A 598 3.36 -19.45 -17.01
CA PHE A 598 3.84 -18.69 -15.85
C PHE A 598 5.32 -18.93 -15.54
N TYR A 599 5.91 -19.97 -16.11
CA TYR A 599 7.34 -20.29 -15.96
C TYR A 599 8.23 -19.65 -17.01
N VAL A 600 7.62 -19.04 -18.03
CA VAL A 600 8.35 -18.37 -19.10
C VAL A 600 8.06 -16.88 -19.00
N THR A 601 9.09 -16.09 -18.72
CA THR A 601 8.99 -14.63 -18.68
C THR A 601 9.72 -14.02 -19.86
N ALA A 602 9.16 -12.98 -20.47
CA ALA A 602 9.72 -12.29 -21.62
C ALA A 602 9.80 -10.78 -21.35
N TYR A 603 10.89 -10.16 -21.80
CA TYR A 603 11.18 -8.75 -21.59
C TYR A 603 11.59 -8.08 -22.88
N LEU A 604 11.14 -6.86 -23.11
CA LEU A 604 11.56 -6.03 -24.23
C LEU A 604 12.94 -5.42 -23.92
N GLU A 605 14.02 -6.03 -24.45
CA GLU A 605 15.39 -5.57 -24.23
C GLU A 605 15.68 -4.27 -24.98
N SER A 606 15.27 -4.20 -26.24
CA SER A 606 15.40 -3.01 -27.09
C SER A 606 14.34 -2.97 -28.19
N SER A 607 14.07 -1.79 -28.71
CA SER A 607 13.11 -1.56 -29.77
C SER A 607 13.64 -0.47 -30.72
N ASN A 608 13.58 -0.72 -32.03
CA ASN A 608 13.76 0.26 -33.09
C ASN A 608 12.54 0.23 -34.04
N PRO A 609 12.47 1.10 -35.08
CA PRO A 609 11.32 1.12 -35.97
C PRO A 609 11.06 -0.21 -36.70
N ASP A 610 12.09 -1.02 -36.98
CA ASP A 610 11.99 -2.21 -37.80
C ASP A 610 11.96 -3.51 -37.00
N SER A 611 12.47 -3.50 -35.77
CA SER A 611 12.58 -4.72 -34.97
C SER A 611 12.58 -4.47 -33.47
N ILE A 612 12.22 -5.53 -32.73
CA ILE A 612 12.37 -5.60 -31.27
C ILE A 612 13.26 -6.78 -30.89
N VAL A 613 14.04 -6.60 -29.81
CA VAL A 613 14.80 -7.70 -29.19
C VAL A 613 14.10 -8.09 -27.91
N ILE A 614 13.79 -9.38 -27.77
CA ILE A 614 13.10 -9.95 -26.62
C ILE A 614 14.07 -10.87 -25.87
N GLU A 615 14.27 -10.60 -24.60
CA GLU A 615 15.00 -11.47 -23.66
C GLU A 615 13.99 -12.41 -22.99
N VAL A 616 14.17 -13.73 -23.19
CA VAL A 616 13.26 -14.78 -22.73
C VAL A 616 13.94 -15.60 -21.64
N HIS A 617 13.30 -15.76 -20.49
CA HIS A 617 13.78 -16.57 -19.37
C HIS A 617 12.88 -17.79 -19.19
N ASN A 618 13.48 -18.98 -19.21
CA ASN A 618 12.80 -20.25 -18.93
C ASN A 618 13.09 -20.68 -17.50
N PHE A 619 12.05 -20.68 -16.64
CA PHE A 619 12.06 -21.27 -15.31
C PHE A 619 11.35 -22.64 -15.26
N PHE A 620 11.05 -23.19 -16.44
CA PHE A 620 10.38 -24.48 -16.56
C PHE A 620 11.38 -25.63 -16.61
N GLY A 621 11.12 -26.70 -15.89
CA GLY A 621 12.01 -27.88 -15.81
C GLY A 621 12.15 -28.68 -17.12
N LYS A 622 11.54 -28.22 -18.22
CA LYS A 622 11.65 -28.81 -19.56
C LYS A 622 12.13 -27.80 -20.58
N LYS A 623 12.70 -28.31 -21.66
CA LYS A 623 13.08 -27.52 -22.82
C LYS A 623 11.83 -26.92 -23.50
N ILE A 624 11.89 -25.66 -23.88
CA ILE A 624 10.82 -24.99 -24.62
C ILE A 624 11.30 -24.63 -26.04
N LYS A 625 10.36 -24.67 -26.99
CA LYS A 625 10.55 -24.25 -28.39
C LYS A 625 9.79 -22.97 -28.61
N LEU A 626 10.49 -21.88 -28.90
CA LEU A 626 9.91 -20.59 -29.26
C LEU A 626 9.46 -20.63 -30.70
N LEU A 627 8.22 -20.21 -30.97
CA LEU A 627 7.61 -20.31 -32.32
C LEU A 627 7.48 -18.98 -33.02
N GLY A 628 7.20 -17.91 -32.26
CA GLY A 628 6.97 -16.60 -32.83
C GLY A 628 6.31 -15.65 -31.85
N THR A 629 5.83 -14.52 -32.33
CA THR A 629 5.18 -13.47 -31.54
C THR A 629 3.88 -12.98 -32.15
N GLY A 630 3.12 -12.20 -31.38
CA GLY A 630 1.91 -11.55 -31.84
C GLY A 630 1.41 -10.46 -30.91
N SER A 631 0.54 -9.58 -31.43
CA SER A 631 -0.08 -8.50 -30.66
C SER A 631 -1.24 -8.97 -29.78
N LYS A 632 -1.78 -10.16 -30.04
CA LYS A 632 -2.90 -10.77 -29.34
C LYS A 632 -2.56 -12.20 -28.90
N LYS A 633 -3.13 -12.64 -27.79
CA LYS A 633 -2.90 -13.96 -27.19
C LYS A 633 -3.40 -15.16 -28.00
N ARG A 634 -4.17 -14.94 -29.10
CA ARG A 634 -4.90 -16.00 -29.81
C ARG A 634 -4.18 -16.61 -30.99
N TYR A 635 -3.23 -15.91 -31.62
CA TYR A 635 -2.54 -16.37 -32.83
C TYR A 635 -1.16 -15.72 -33.00
N ILE A 636 -0.27 -16.46 -33.62
CA ILE A 636 1.07 -15.99 -33.99
C ILE A 636 0.94 -15.09 -35.22
N GLN A 637 1.49 -13.89 -35.17
CA GLN A 637 1.58 -12.96 -36.31
C GLN A 637 2.90 -13.09 -37.03
N THR A 638 3.99 -13.23 -36.28
CA THR A 638 5.34 -13.36 -36.85
C THR A 638 5.96 -14.64 -36.33
N PHE A 639 6.22 -15.57 -37.24
CA PHE A 639 6.94 -16.81 -36.94
C PHE A 639 8.46 -16.58 -36.99
N PHE A 640 9.18 -17.23 -36.06
CA PHE A 640 10.63 -17.29 -36.15
C PHE A 640 11.05 -18.19 -37.35
N THR A 641 11.98 -17.71 -38.16
CA THR A 641 12.45 -18.42 -39.38
C THR A 641 13.10 -19.77 -39.11
N LYS A 642 13.67 -19.92 -37.91
CA LYS A 642 14.23 -21.19 -37.40
C LYS A 642 13.70 -21.45 -36.00
N PRO A 643 13.44 -22.71 -35.63
CA PRO A 643 13.04 -23.05 -34.25
C PRO A 643 14.12 -22.61 -33.24
N VAL A 644 13.73 -21.84 -32.26
CA VAL A 644 14.62 -21.38 -31.19
C VAL A 644 14.31 -22.20 -29.93
N PHE A 645 15.30 -22.89 -29.40
CA PHE A 645 15.15 -23.72 -28.20
C PHE A 645 15.77 -23.02 -26.99
N VAL A 646 15.09 -23.10 -25.85
CA VAL A 646 15.61 -22.65 -24.57
C VAL A 646 15.69 -23.87 -23.63
N ALA A 647 16.87 -24.11 -23.07
CA ALA A 647 17.14 -25.27 -22.23
C ALA A 647 16.28 -25.26 -20.95
N PRO A 648 16.09 -26.42 -20.31
CA PRO A 648 15.35 -26.54 -19.07
C PRO A 648 16.03 -25.78 -17.92
N TYR A 649 15.22 -25.23 -17.01
CA TYR A 649 15.70 -24.65 -15.76
C TYR A 649 16.29 -25.72 -14.86
N LYS A 650 17.41 -25.39 -14.23
CA LYS A 650 18.03 -26.18 -13.16
C LYS A 650 18.09 -25.33 -11.91
N LYS A 651 17.76 -25.93 -10.77
CA LYS A 651 17.81 -25.31 -9.47
C LYS A 651 19.12 -24.54 -9.21
N GLY A 652 19.03 -23.37 -8.58
CA GLY A 652 20.19 -22.52 -8.28
C GLY A 652 20.61 -21.58 -9.41
N ASN A 653 19.94 -21.60 -10.57
CA ASN A 653 20.20 -20.71 -11.70
C ASN A 653 19.16 -19.59 -11.80
N HIS A 654 19.55 -18.46 -12.40
CA HIS A 654 18.68 -17.28 -12.65
C HIS A 654 17.69 -17.46 -13.82
N GLY A 655 17.27 -18.70 -14.13
CA GLY A 655 16.57 -19.04 -15.36
C GLY A 655 17.52 -19.17 -16.56
N VAL A 656 17.16 -20.01 -17.54
CA VAL A 656 17.91 -20.12 -18.77
C VAL A 656 17.47 -19.04 -19.75
N VAL A 657 18.40 -18.24 -20.26
CA VAL A 657 18.11 -17.04 -21.03
C VAL A 657 18.38 -17.24 -22.51
N LYS A 658 17.49 -16.72 -23.35
CA LYS A 658 17.64 -16.64 -24.80
C LYS A 658 17.16 -15.29 -25.33
N ARG A 659 17.85 -14.74 -26.32
CA ARG A 659 17.41 -13.55 -27.04
C ARG A 659 16.87 -13.92 -28.43
N VAL A 660 15.76 -13.29 -28.79
CA VAL A 660 15.12 -13.43 -30.10
C VAL A 660 14.74 -12.06 -30.65
N VAL A 661 14.76 -11.96 -31.97
CA VAL A 661 14.37 -10.73 -32.71
C VAL A 661 12.99 -10.95 -33.31
N SER A 662 12.14 -9.93 -33.26
CA SER A 662 10.79 -9.96 -33.81
C SER A 662 10.36 -8.59 -34.32
N GLU A 663 9.14 -8.51 -34.87
CA GLU A 663 8.54 -7.27 -35.37
C GLU A 663 8.02 -6.37 -34.26
N PRO A 664 8.04 -5.04 -34.45
CA PRO A 664 7.45 -4.08 -33.51
C PRO A 664 5.96 -4.34 -33.29
N GLY A 665 5.45 -3.97 -32.07
CA GLY A 665 4.04 -4.12 -31.71
C GLY A 665 3.65 -5.50 -31.18
N SER A 666 4.58 -6.46 -31.13
CA SER A 666 4.37 -7.77 -30.49
C SER A 666 4.21 -7.61 -28.96
N SER A 667 3.17 -8.22 -28.39
CA SER A 667 2.88 -8.20 -26.96
C SER A 667 2.92 -9.59 -26.32
N PHE A 668 2.93 -10.65 -27.13
CA PHE A 668 2.94 -12.04 -26.67
C PHE A 668 4.00 -12.84 -27.43
N LEU A 669 4.74 -13.64 -26.67
CA LEU A 669 5.62 -14.68 -27.15
C LEU A 669 4.86 -16.01 -27.14
N PHE A 670 5.00 -16.81 -28.22
CA PHE A 670 4.36 -18.13 -28.35
C PHE A 670 5.41 -19.22 -28.30
N PHE A 671 5.13 -20.28 -27.54
CA PHE A 671 6.04 -21.39 -27.36
C PHE A 671 5.33 -22.73 -27.15
N GLN A 672 6.06 -23.82 -27.35
CA GLN A 672 5.67 -25.19 -27.02
C GLN A 672 6.63 -25.74 -25.97
N VAL A 673 6.15 -26.68 -25.16
CA VAL A 673 6.98 -27.43 -24.21
C VAL A 673 7.36 -28.77 -24.83
N GLU A 674 8.61 -29.18 -24.69
CA GLU A 674 9.07 -30.49 -25.16
C GLU A 674 8.19 -31.64 -24.67
N GLY A 675 7.74 -32.47 -25.61
CA GLY A 675 6.80 -33.56 -25.34
C GLY A 675 5.31 -33.17 -25.38
N THR A 676 4.98 -31.92 -25.81
CA THR A 676 3.58 -31.50 -26.04
C THR A 676 3.49 -30.73 -27.37
N GLU A 677 2.31 -30.80 -28.01
CA GLU A 677 1.98 -29.95 -29.16
C GLU A 677 1.16 -28.73 -28.77
N GLU A 678 0.87 -28.58 -27.49
CA GLU A 678 0.04 -27.47 -26.99
C GLU A 678 0.78 -26.13 -27.12
N LEU A 679 0.03 -25.11 -27.58
CA LEU A 679 0.54 -23.76 -27.78
C LEU A 679 0.34 -22.92 -26.51
N TYR A 680 1.44 -22.44 -25.94
CA TYR A 680 1.46 -21.58 -24.78
C TYR A 680 1.89 -20.15 -25.14
N THR A 681 1.57 -19.21 -24.27
CA THR A 681 1.93 -17.80 -24.45
C THR A 681 2.52 -17.19 -23.19
N ALA A 682 3.55 -16.35 -23.36
CA ALA A 682 4.06 -15.47 -22.31
C ALA A 682 3.87 -14.01 -22.71
N PHE A 683 3.50 -13.15 -21.76
CA PHE A 683 3.42 -11.71 -22.00
C PHE A 683 4.81 -11.10 -22.11
N ILE A 684 5.04 -10.25 -23.11
CA ILE A 684 6.29 -9.50 -23.26
C ILE A 684 6.18 -8.24 -22.43
N ASN A 685 6.92 -8.20 -21.31
CA ASN A 685 6.96 -7.03 -20.45
C ASN A 685 7.58 -5.86 -21.20
N PRO A 686 6.95 -4.67 -21.23
CA PRO A 686 7.41 -3.54 -22.05
C PRO A 686 8.58 -2.77 -21.40
N TRP A 687 9.49 -3.48 -20.75
CA TRP A 687 10.75 -3.02 -20.17
C TRP A 687 11.81 -4.10 -20.21
N PRO A 688 13.10 -3.74 -20.16
CA PRO A 688 14.19 -4.71 -20.12
C PRO A 688 14.22 -5.48 -18.79
N TYR A 689 14.78 -6.67 -18.82
CA TYR A 689 15.07 -7.40 -17.57
C TYR A 689 15.98 -6.56 -16.68
N PRO A 690 15.60 -6.34 -15.39
CA PRO A 690 16.35 -5.48 -14.50
C PRO A 690 17.66 -6.16 -14.07
N LYS A 691 18.78 -5.65 -14.54
CA LYS A 691 20.13 -6.16 -14.25
C LYS A 691 21.13 -5.02 -14.05
N GLY A 692 22.26 -5.33 -13.41
CA GLY A 692 23.34 -4.37 -13.16
C GLY A 692 23.19 -3.60 -11.85
N ILE A 693 23.95 -2.51 -11.74
CA ILE A 693 24.00 -1.62 -10.57
C ILE A 693 23.35 -0.27 -10.88
N THR A 694 22.83 0.36 -9.86
CA THR A 694 22.18 1.68 -10.01
C THR A 694 23.20 2.79 -10.19
N PRO A 695 22.78 3.96 -10.72
CA PRO A 695 23.65 5.13 -10.83
C PRO A 695 24.30 5.53 -9.51
N GLN A 696 23.55 5.48 -8.40
CA GLN A 696 24.09 5.81 -7.09
C GLN A 696 25.13 4.80 -6.61
N GLN A 697 24.91 3.50 -6.81
CA GLN A 697 25.87 2.46 -6.45
C GLN A 697 27.17 2.63 -7.26
N GLU A 698 27.07 2.98 -8.54
CA GLU A 698 28.25 3.26 -9.39
C GLU A 698 29.03 4.48 -8.88
N LEU A 699 28.33 5.56 -8.50
CA LEU A 699 28.96 6.73 -7.88
C LEU A 699 29.68 6.38 -6.59
N ALA A 700 29.03 5.61 -5.70
CA ALA A 700 29.60 5.19 -4.43
C ALA A 700 30.83 4.29 -4.61
N ALA A 701 30.82 3.36 -5.58
CA ALA A 701 31.95 2.48 -5.87
C ALA A 701 33.18 3.23 -6.40
N LYS A 702 32.98 4.35 -7.11
CA LYS A 702 34.06 5.19 -7.66
C LYS A 702 34.54 6.25 -6.67
N ALA A 703 33.88 6.43 -5.52
CA ALA A 703 34.21 7.47 -4.56
C ALA A 703 35.44 7.09 -3.72
N SER A 704 36.43 7.95 -3.77
CA SER A 704 37.58 7.90 -2.84
C SER A 704 37.89 9.30 -2.31
N ILE A 705 37.64 9.51 -1.04
CA ILE A 705 37.95 10.79 -0.38
C ILE A 705 39.46 10.94 -0.05
N LYS A 706 40.20 9.82 0.06
CA LYS A 706 41.61 9.86 0.41
C LYS A 706 42.53 10.50 -0.64
N ASN A 707 42.19 10.39 -1.91
CA ASN A 707 42.95 10.92 -3.03
C ASN A 707 42.14 11.95 -3.84
N ALA A 708 41.10 12.56 -3.23
CA ALA A 708 40.28 13.52 -3.92
C ALA A 708 41.02 14.86 -4.07
N MET A 709 41.00 15.43 -5.28
CA MET A 709 41.64 16.69 -5.62
C MET A 709 41.25 17.84 -4.68
N LEU A 710 40.00 17.84 -4.18
CA LEU A 710 39.46 18.87 -3.30
C LEU A 710 39.92 18.75 -1.84
N VAL A 711 40.40 17.60 -1.39
CA VAL A 711 40.70 17.37 0.01
C VAL A 711 42.11 17.88 0.34
N ASP A 712 42.21 18.77 1.32
CA ASP A 712 43.45 19.19 1.91
C ASP A 712 43.93 18.18 2.97
N THR A 713 43.12 17.95 3.96
CA THR A 713 43.41 16.99 5.03
C THR A 713 42.17 16.36 5.63
N ILE A 714 42.33 15.16 6.25
CA ILE A 714 41.29 14.46 7.00
C ILE A 714 41.84 14.17 8.42
N ILE A 715 41.22 14.79 9.43
CA ILE A 715 41.60 14.63 10.84
C ILE A 715 40.32 14.29 11.65
N ASN A 716 40.33 13.19 12.41
CA ASN A 716 39.25 12.79 13.31
C ASN A 716 37.85 12.85 12.64
N HIS A 717 37.70 12.24 11.46
CA HIS A 717 36.48 12.28 10.64
C HIS A 717 36.04 13.68 10.17
N LYS A 718 36.92 14.67 10.21
CA LYS A 718 36.74 16.00 9.62
C LYS A 718 37.52 16.10 8.32
N ILE A 719 36.84 16.44 7.25
CA ILE A 719 37.39 16.67 5.92
C ILE A 719 37.53 18.18 5.74
N TYR A 720 38.75 18.67 5.52
CA TYR A 720 38.99 20.06 5.19
C TYR A 720 39.23 20.19 3.68
N ILE A 721 38.50 21.09 3.06
CA ILE A 721 38.59 21.35 1.62
C ILE A 721 39.69 22.37 1.35
N LYS A 722 40.48 22.17 0.30
CA LYS A 722 41.58 23.04 -0.12
C LYS A 722 41.12 24.46 -0.34
N LYS A 723 41.90 25.40 0.19
CA LYS A 723 41.72 26.84 -0.08
C LYS A 723 42.19 27.22 -1.49
N GLY A 724 41.73 28.37 -1.98
CA GLY A 724 42.07 28.88 -3.30
C GLY A 724 41.27 28.20 -4.42
N ASN A 725 41.74 28.40 -5.64
CA ASN A 725 41.03 27.96 -6.84
C ASN A 725 41.31 26.49 -7.14
N THR A 726 40.26 25.71 -7.24
CA THR A 726 40.35 24.30 -7.64
C THR A 726 39.28 24.00 -8.69
N THR A 727 39.67 23.49 -9.86
CA THR A 727 38.76 23.01 -10.89
C THR A 727 38.50 21.53 -10.71
N LEU A 728 37.23 21.17 -10.43
CA LEU A 728 36.76 19.80 -10.32
C LEU A 728 36.10 19.34 -11.62
N ASN A 729 36.66 18.33 -12.27
CA ASN A 729 36.12 17.70 -13.49
C ASN A 729 35.58 16.29 -13.26
N SER A 730 35.42 15.89 -12.01
CA SER A 730 34.99 14.54 -11.60
C SER A 730 33.89 14.60 -10.53
N LYS A 731 33.47 13.45 -10.03
CA LYS A 731 32.41 13.35 -9.01
C LYS A 731 33.06 13.24 -7.63
N PHE A 732 32.77 14.18 -6.76
CA PHE A 732 33.22 14.17 -5.37
C PHE A 732 32.09 13.68 -4.49
N VAL A 733 32.22 12.47 -3.92
CA VAL A 733 31.21 11.83 -3.08
C VAL A 733 31.76 11.62 -1.68
N ILE A 734 31.09 12.20 -0.69
CA ILE A 734 31.48 12.15 0.73
C ILE A 734 30.55 11.15 1.42
N PRO A 735 31.07 10.03 1.97
CA PRO A 735 30.25 9.03 2.66
C PRO A 735 29.75 9.52 4.02
N LYS A 736 28.87 8.73 4.67
CA LYS A 736 28.39 8.99 6.04
C LYS A 736 29.55 8.92 7.05
N GLY A 737 29.40 9.67 8.16
CA GLY A 737 30.30 9.59 9.29
C GLY A 737 31.37 10.68 9.33
N TYR A 738 31.38 11.62 8.41
CA TYR A 738 32.30 12.74 8.37
C TYR A 738 31.61 14.06 8.72
N GLN A 739 32.41 15.13 8.83
CA GLN A 739 32.02 16.55 8.80
C GLN A 739 32.91 17.25 7.78
N VAL A 740 32.34 18.04 6.89
CA VAL A 740 33.08 18.66 5.77
C VAL A 740 33.18 20.16 5.98
N PHE A 741 34.40 20.70 5.95
CA PHE A 741 34.69 22.11 6.21
C PHE A 741 35.23 22.79 4.95
N PHE A 742 34.58 23.88 4.57
CA PHE A 742 35.01 24.81 3.51
C PHE A 742 35.44 26.12 4.21
N GLU A 743 36.68 26.45 4.08
CA GLU A 743 37.23 27.62 4.75
C GLU A 743 37.16 28.90 3.87
N PRO A 744 37.27 30.11 4.46
CA PRO A 744 37.24 31.34 3.68
C PRO A 744 38.26 31.38 2.53
N GLY A 745 37.80 31.83 1.36
CA GLY A 745 38.62 31.91 0.14
C GLY A 745 38.76 30.56 -0.62
N THR A 746 37.92 29.56 -0.32
CA THR A 746 37.80 28.35 -1.11
C THR A 746 36.98 28.68 -2.38
N HIS A 747 37.53 28.40 -3.56
CA HIS A 747 36.87 28.57 -4.85
C HIS A 747 36.88 27.24 -5.62
N ILE A 748 35.71 26.68 -5.91
CA ILE A 748 35.53 25.42 -6.64
C ILE A 748 34.81 25.68 -7.94
N ASP A 749 35.46 25.35 -9.06
CA ASP A 749 34.85 25.38 -10.38
C ASP A 749 34.48 23.97 -10.83
N LEU A 750 33.15 23.72 -10.94
CA LEU A 750 32.58 22.42 -11.35
C LEU A 750 32.42 22.40 -12.88
N VAL A 751 33.30 21.66 -13.58
CA VAL A 751 33.24 21.51 -15.03
C VAL A 751 33.03 20.07 -15.47
N SER A 752 32.68 19.85 -16.73
CA SER A 752 32.50 18.50 -17.31
C SER A 752 31.52 17.63 -16.53
N LYS A 753 30.41 18.21 -16.10
CA LYS A 753 29.39 17.54 -15.29
C LYS A 753 29.91 17.02 -13.94
N ALA A 754 30.88 17.69 -13.36
CA ALA A 754 31.31 17.42 -11.99
C ALA A 754 30.16 17.68 -11.00
N LEU A 755 30.18 17.02 -9.86
CA LEU A 755 29.22 17.17 -8.78
C LEU A 755 29.87 17.01 -7.41
N ILE A 756 29.26 17.64 -6.39
CA ILE A 756 29.56 17.41 -5.00
C ILE A 756 28.33 16.77 -4.35
N LEU A 757 28.48 15.53 -3.84
CA LEU A 757 27.44 14.76 -3.17
C LEU A 757 27.93 14.37 -1.77
N SER A 758 27.25 14.86 -0.72
CA SER A 758 27.59 14.53 0.65
C SER A 758 26.49 13.77 1.36
N TYR A 759 26.84 12.67 2.04
CA TYR A 759 26.00 11.98 3.02
C TYR A 759 26.37 12.40 4.46
N SER A 760 27.13 13.46 4.59
CA SER A 760 27.64 14.03 5.86
C SER A 760 27.33 15.52 5.91
N PRO A 761 27.20 16.12 7.12
CA PRO A 761 26.93 17.55 7.26
C PRO A 761 28.08 18.38 6.72
N VAL A 762 27.75 19.54 6.16
CA VAL A 762 28.71 20.50 5.58
C VAL A 762 28.75 21.79 6.39
N PHE A 763 29.94 22.34 6.56
CA PHE A 763 30.23 23.59 7.27
C PHE A 763 31.00 24.51 6.32
N ILE A 764 30.29 25.50 5.76
CA ILE A 764 30.89 26.51 4.86
C ILE A 764 31.10 27.77 5.67
N ASN A 765 32.36 28.15 5.89
CA ASN A 765 32.75 29.19 6.80
C ASN A 765 33.34 30.41 6.05
N GLY A 766 32.70 30.86 4.98
CA GLY A 766 33.09 32.08 4.28
C GLY A 766 32.99 33.33 5.15
N THR A 767 33.59 34.45 4.69
CA THR A 767 33.42 35.79 5.28
C THR A 767 33.01 36.80 4.21
N GLY A 768 32.55 37.97 4.61
CA GLY A 768 32.15 39.01 3.65
C GLY A 768 33.25 39.40 2.66
N ASN A 769 34.51 39.44 3.13
CA ASN A 769 35.69 39.77 2.30
C ASN A 769 36.28 38.57 1.55
N ASN A 770 36.07 37.34 2.09
CA ASN A 770 36.57 36.09 1.50
C ASN A 770 35.48 35.03 1.49
N PRO A 771 34.45 35.16 0.64
CA PRO A 771 33.38 34.15 0.54
C PRO A 771 33.92 32.85 -0.02
N VAL A 772 33.20 31.74 0.25
CA VAL A 772 33.37 30.49 -0.48
C VAL A 772 32.61 30.61 -1.82
N ILE A 773 33.22 30.20 -2.92
CA ILE A 773 32.59 30.22 -4.25
C ILE A 773 32.54 28.80 -4.79
N ILE A 774 31.34 28.37 -5.16
CA ILE A 774 31.09 27.11 -5.87
C ILE A 774 30.38 27.48 -7.15
N SER A 775 31.07 27.33 -8.26
CA SER A 775 30.59 27.80 -9.56
C SER A 775 30.78 26.77 -10.66
N SER A 776 30.27 27.05 -11.85
CA SER A 776 30.51 26.26 -13.05
C SER A 776 30.86 27.18 -14.22
N SER A 777 32.14 27.26 -14.58
CA SER A 777 32.59 28.14 -15.66
C SER A 777 32.07 27.72 -17.02
N ASP A 778 31.89 26.40 -17.25
CA ASP A 778 31.35 25.83 -18.48
C ASP A 778 29.79 25.62 -18.43
N GLY A 779 29.14 25.95 -17.30
CA GLY A 779 27.69 25.78 -17.10
C GLY A 779 27.20 24.33 -17.01
N THR A 780 28.11 23.35 -16.89
CA THR A 780 27.74 21.92 -16.84
C THR A 780 27.78 21.29 -15.45
N GLY A 781 28.23 22.01 -14.43
CA GLY A 781 28.36 21.54 -13.06
C GLY A 781 27.05 20.97 -12.50
N ASN A 782 27.04 19.72 -12.07
CA ASN A 782 25.84 18.98 -11.62
C ASN A 782 25.52 19.17 -10.13
N GLY A 783 25.75 20.35 -9.61
CA GLY A 783 25.23 20.81 -8.33
C GLY A 783 26.00 20.37 -7.09
N PHE A 784 25.45 20.84 -5.97
CA PHE A 784 25.92 20.61 -4.60
C PHE A 784 24.77 19.97 -3.79
N THR A 785 24.91 18.71 -3.42
CA THR A 785 23.83 17.92 -2.84
C THR A 785 24.21 17.33 -1.49
N VAL A 786 23.34 17.47 -0.47
CA VAL A 786 23.49 16.89 0.87
C VAL A 786 22.28 16.00 1.16
N LEU A 787 22.50 14.71 1.37
CA LEU A 787 21.44 13.71 1.58
C LEU A 787 21.61 13.02 2.94
N GLN A 788 20.54 13.05 3.75
CA GLN A 788 20.42 12.30 5.01
C GLN A 788 21.63 12.51 5.95
N ALA A 789 22.08 13.74 6.07
CA ALA A 789 23.12 14.13 7.02
C ALA A 789 22.58 14.05 8.46
N ASN A 790 23.35 13.44 9.35
CA ASN A 790 22.95 13.16 10.74
C ASN A 790 23.05 14.36 11.70
N LYS A 791 23.56 15.50 11.22
CA LYS A 791 23.70 16.76 11.96
C LYS A 791 23.33 17.92 11.05
N ARG A 792 22.93 19.03 11.66
CA ARG A 792 22.62 20.26 10.96
C ARG A 792 23.85 20.83 10.27
N SER A 793 23.73 21.15 8.99
CA SER A 793 24.73 21.86 8.21
C SER A 793 24.69 23.36 8.50
N LYS A 794 25.79 24.06 8.34
CA LYS A 794 25.87 25.51 8.49
C LYS A 794 26.62 26.12 7.31
N ILE A 795 26.04 27.16 6.74
CA ILE A 795 26.50 27.81 5.51
C ILE A 795 26.56 29.32 5.76
N GLU A 796 27.73 29.88 5.72
CA GLU A 796 27.98 31.30 5.91
C GLU A 796 28.79 31.87 4.74
N TYR A 797 28.35 32.99 4.15
CA TYR A 797 29.00 33.71 3.07
C TYR A 797 29.49 32.82 1.91
N VAL A 798 28.53 32.32 1.14
CA VAL A 798 28.79 31.45 -0.02
C VAL A 798 28.13 32.01 -1.29
N LYS A 799 28.78 31.75 -2.44
CA LYS A 799 28.19 31.98 -3.76
C LYS A 799 28.05 30.68 -4.52
N PHE A 800 26.83 30.39 -4.97
CA PHE A 800 26.49 29.25 -5.84
C PHE A 800 26.10 29.79 -7.22
N GLU A 801 26.97 29.60 -8.20
CA GLU A 801 26.84 30.31 -9.47
C GLU A 801 26.89 29.37 -10.70
N LYS A 802 26.00 29.61 -11.67
CA LYS A 802 25.99 28.97 -13.00
C LYS A 802 25.93 27.43 -12.95
N MET A 803 25.38 26.88 -11.90
CA MET A 803 25.28 25.41 -11.74
C MET A 803 23.98 24.87 -12.31
N ASN A 804 24.00 23.60 -12.72
CA ASN A 804 22.85 22.76 -13.00
C ASN A 804 22.52 21.86 -11.81
N THR A 805 21.56 20.95 -12.01
CA THR A 805 21.16 19.97 -11.01
C THR A 805 21.96 18.67 -11.15
N LEU A 806 21.96 17.85 -10.10
CA LEU A 806 22.46 16.48 -10.18
C LEU A 806 21.71 15.71 -11.28
N ASN A 807 22.45 15.25 -12.27
CA ASN A 807 21.95 14.38 -13.32
C ASN A 807 23.04 13.35 -13.69
N TYR A 808 22.89 12.14 -13.18
CA TYR A 808 23.84 11.07 -13.41
C TYR A 808 23.13 9.79 -13.87
N LYS A 809 23.31 9.43 -15.17
CA LYS A 809 22.76 8.20 -15.77
C LYS A 809 21.26 7.96 -15.48
N GLY A 810 20.48 9.03 -15.40
CA GLY A 810 19.04 8.96 -15.17
C GLY A 810 18.60 9.19 -13.73
N TRP A 811 19.48 9.20 -12.76
CA TRP A 811 19.20 9.74 -11.46
C TRP A 811 19.28 11.28 -11.52
N THR A 812 18.14 11.94 -11.28
CA THR A 812 18.03 13.39 -11.47
C THR A 812 17.29 14.02 -10.28
N LEU A 813 17.86 15.12 -9.75
CA LEU A 813 17.23 15.99 -8.77
C LEU A 813 16.76 17.28 -9.46
N SER A 814 16.03 18.15 -8.78
CA SER A 814 15.58 19.45 -9.31
C SER A 814 16.52 20.59 -8.94
N GLY A 815 17.11 20.55 -7.74
CA GLY A 815 17.92 21.65 -7.21
C GLY A 815 19.38 21.65 -7.64
N SER A 816 19.95 22.83 -7.94
CA SER A 816 21.41 23.01 -8.05
C SER A 816 22.08 22.86 -6.69
N VAL A 817 21.43 23.35 -5.63
CA VAL A 817 21.78 23.11 -4.24
C VAL A 817 20.62 22.37 -3.58
N THR A 818 20.87 21.16 -3.10
CA THR A 818 19.81 20.30 -2.56
C THR A 818 20.16 19.81 -1.14
N PHE A 819 19.21 19.93 -0.22
CA PHE A 819 19.22 19.30 1.11
C PHE A 819 18.00 18.38 1.25
N TYR A 820 18.22 17.12 1.47
CA TYR A 820 17.17 16.12 1.70
C TYR A 820 17.38 15.41 3.04
N GLU A 821 16.38 15.48 3.94
CA GLU A 821 16.49 14.96 5.31
C GLU A 821 17.81 15.39 5.97
N SER A 822 18.14 16.67 5.79
CA SER A 822 19.42 17.29 6.17
C SER A 822 19.16 18.72 6.59
N ASP A 823 19.01 18.94 7.88
CA ASP A 823 18.77 20.27 8.44
C ASP A 823 19.90 21.24 8.09
N VAL A 824 19.54 22.49 7.83
CA VAL A 824 20.54 23.51 7.41
C VAL A 824 20.22 24.92 7.89
N ASP A 825 21.25 25.63 8.32
CA ASP A 825 21.24 27.09 8.51
C ASP A 825 22.07 27.73 7.39
N ILE A 826 21.45 28.64 6.63
CA ILE A 826 22.06 29.34 5.49
C ILE A 826 21.99 30.83 5.79
N ASN A 827 23.13 31.50 5.80
CA ASN A 827 23.22 32.91 6.06
C ASN A 827 24.21 33.59 5.09
N HIS A 828 23.87 34.72 4.53
CA HIS A 828 24.66 35.44 3.53
C HIS A 828 25.04 34.58 2.30
N ALA A 829 24.06 33.85 1.74
CA ALA A 829 24.28 33.07 0.53
C ALA A 829 23.77 33.80 -0.71
N GLU A 830 24.50 33.68 -1.81
CA GLU A 830 24.12 34.17 -3.13
C GLU A 830 23.90 33.00 -4.10
N PHE A 831 22.74 32.95 -4.74
CA PHE A 831 22.40 31.99 -5.79
C PHE A 831 22.19 32.73 -7.11
N ASN A 832 23.10 32.57 -8.04
CA ASN A 832 23.13 33.42 -9.23
C ASN A 832 23.30 32.64 -10.54
N ASN A 833 22.49 32.97 -11.54
CA ASN A 833 22.56 32.41 -12.91
C ASN A 833 22.49 30.88 -12.97
N ASN A 834 21.83 30.18 -12.03
CA ASN A 834 21.73 28.73 -12.04
C ASN A 834 20.75 28.25 -13.13
N GLY A 835 21.21 27.27 -13.94
CA GLY A 835 20.50 26.73 -15.10
C GLY A 835 19.67 25.47 -14.81
N CYS A 836 18.96 25.44 -13.67
CA CYS A 836 18.24 24.27 -13.16
C CYS A 836 16.78 24.61 -12.86
N GLU A 837 15.98 23.59 -12.52
CA GLU A 837 14.58 23.76 -12.12
C GLU A 837 14.49 24.60 -10.84
N ASP A 838 15.32 24.29 -9.79
CA ASP A 838 15.38 25.02 -8.54
C ASP A 838 16.82 25.48 -8.23
N ALA A 839 17.06 26.75 -7.90
CA ALA A 839 18.40 27.17 -7.46
C ALA A 839 18.71 26.61 -6.08
N LEU A 840 17.75 26.57 -5.16
CA LEU A 840 17.81 25.90 -3.87
C LEU A 840 16.60 24.98 -3.71
N ASN A 841 16.83 23.72 -3.32
CA ASN A 841 15.76 22.75 -3.02
C ASN A 841 15.98 22.13 -1.65
N ILE A 842 15.03 22.30 -0.71
CA ILE A 842 15.10 21.73 0.64
C ILE A 842 13.88 20.84 0.88
N VAL A 843 14.13 19.55 1.14
CA VAL A 843 13.07 18.57 1.24
C VAL A 843 13.15 17.82 2.58
N ARG A 844 12.03 17.74 3.32
CA ARG A 844 11.90 17.01 4.59
C ARG A 844 12.97 17.40 5.62
N SER A 845 13.28 18.69 5.72
CA SER A 845 14.34 19.24 6.56
C SER A 845 13.88 20.48 7.29
N ASP A 846 14.47 20.75 8.44
CA ASP A 846 14.28 22.02 9.14
C ASP A 846 15.38 23.01 8.72
N PHE A 847 15.01 24.23 8.34
CA PHE A 847 15.99 25.20 7.83
C PHE A 847 15.78 26.64 8.33
N ASN A 848 16.86 27.43 8.30
CA ASN A 848 16.84 28.88 8.40
C ASN A 848 17.61 29.46 7.22
N LEU A 849 16.98 30.30 6.40
CA LEU A 849 17.60 31.04 5.30
C LEU A 849 17.51 32.53 5.61
N ARG A 850 18.67 33.18 5.79
CA ARG A 850 18.74 34.60 6.19
C ARG A 850 19.72 35.39 5.33
N ASN A 851 19.47 36.71 5.24
CA ASN A 851 20.39 37.68 4.65
C ASN A 851 20.93 37.26 3.27
N SER A 852 20.13 36.56 2.46
CA SER A 852 20.59 35.87 1.26
C SER A 852 19.95 36.47 -0.01
N ARG A 853 20.51 36.13 -1.17
CA ARG A 853 20.08 36.64 -2.45
C ARG A 853 19.94 35.56 -3.51
N PHE A 854 18.85 35.64 -4.28
CA PHE A 854 18.65 34.87 -5.50
C PHE A 854 18.52 35.81 -6.70
N SER A 855 19.24 35.54 -7.78
CA SER A 855 19.20 36.39 -8.98
C SER A 855 19.39 35.61 -10.26
N ASN A 856 18.63 35.99 -11.30
CA ASN A 856 18.76 35.47 -12.65
C ASN A 856 18.68 33.90 -12.71
N THR A 857 17.77 33.28 -11.98
CA THR A 857 17.56 31.84 -12.05
C THR A 857 16.81 31.46 -13.33
N TRP A 858 17.09 30.27 -13.87
CA TRP A 858 16.37 29.76 -15.04
C TRP A 858 14.95 29.30 -14.68
N GLY A 859 14.79 28.59 -13.58
CA GLY A 859 13.54 28.10 -13.01
C GLY A 859 13.22 28.76 -11.67
N ASP A 860 12.81 27.98 -10.68
CA ASP A 860 12.45 28.47 -9.35
C ASP A 860 13.70 28.94 -8.58
N ALA A 861 13.53 29.95 -7.77
CA ALA A 861 14.64 30.36 -6.91
C ALA A 861 14.75 29.46 -5.68
N PHE A 862 13.64 29.23 -4.98
CA PHE A 862 13.62 28.38 -3.80
C PHE A 862 12.35 27.50 -3.77
N ASP A 863 12.56 26.22 -3.93
CA ASP A 863 11.54 25.19 -3.76
C ASP A 863 11.76 24.43 -2.45
N SER A 864 10.66 24.13 -1.71
CA SER A 864 10.76 23.34 -0.49
C SER A 864 9.52 22.47 -0.26
N ASP A 865 9.76 21.18 -0.14
CA ASP A 865 8.74 20.17 0.10
C ASP A 865 8.81 19.60 1.51
N PHE A 866 7.64 19.53 2.20
CA PHE A 866 7.46 18.82 3.47
C PHE A 866 8.43 19.27 4.58
N SER A 867 8.80 20.54 4.59
CA SER A 867 9.83 21.12 5.45
C SER A 867 9.24 22.12 6.45
N ARG A 868 10.07 22.51 7.42
CA ARG A 868 9.78 23.59 8.35
C ARG A 868 10.91 24.60 8.30
N GLY A 869 10.61 25.91 8.39
CA GLY A 869 11.69 26.84 8.33
C GLY A 869 11.33 28.30 8.41
N LEU A 870 12.38 29.10 8.27
CA LEU A 870 12.35 30.53 8.24
C LEU A 870 13.08 31.06 6.99
N VAL A 871 12.44 32.00 6.29
CA VAL A 871 13.04 32.83 5.24
C VAL A 871 13.01 34.28 5.76
N ASP A 872 14.15 34.85 6.05
CA ASP A 872 14.23 36.19 6.66
C ASP A 872 15.26 37.08 5.97
N SER A 873 14.85 38.28 5.58
CA SER A 873 15.75 39.26 4.96
C SER A 873 16.37 38.75 3.64
N VAL A 874 15.56 38.12 2.76
CA VAL A 874 16.02 37.54 1.50
C VAL A 874 15.53 38.37 0.31
N LEU A 875 16.42 38.56 -0.66
CA LEU A 875 16.14 39.30 -1.90
C LEU A 875 16.09 38.35 -3.10
N PHE A 876 14.96 38.36 -3.79
CA PHE A 876 14.73 37.63 -5.05
C PHE A 876 14.62 38.61 -6.21
N THR A 877 15.43 38.44 -7.24
CA THR A 877 15.47 39.39 -8.38
C THR A 877 15.57 38.64 -9.70
N ASN A 878 14.69 38.94 -10.65
CA ASN A 878 14.70 38.37 -11.99
C ASN A 878 14.68 36.86 -12.01
N ILE A 879 13.63 36.27 -11.43
CA ILE A 879 13.46 34.82 -11.28
C ILE A 879 12.71 34.23 -12.48
N GLY A 880 13.22 33.09 -13.01
CA GLY A 880 12.75 32.50 -14.26
C GLY A 880 11.40 31.80 -14.16
N ASN A 881 10.95 31.41 -12.96
CA ASN A 881 9.64 30.83 -12.69
C ASN A 881 9.12 31.34 -11.34
N ASP A 882 8.96 30.53 -10.29
CA ASP A 882 8.51 30.93 -8.96
C ASP A 882 9.69 31.45 -8.11
N ALA A 883 9.50 32.57 -7.39
CA ALA A 883 10.52 33.00 -6.44
C ALA A 883 10.53 32.06 -5.21
N ILE A 884 9.36 31.67 -4.74
CA ILE A 884 9.17 30.73 -3.64
C ILE A 884 8.02 29.78 -3.99
N ASP A 885 8.27 28.46 -4.07
CA ASP A 885 7.23 27.42 -4.17
C ASP A 885 7.39 26.42 -3.02
N PHE A 886 6.40 26.33 -2.14
CA PHE A 886 6.44 25.46 -0.97
C PHE A 886 5.25 24.52 -0.95
N SER A 887 5.52 23.21 -0.88
CA SER A 887 4.50 22.17 -0.86
C SER A 887 4.55 21.35 0.45
N GLY A 888 3.40 21.17 1.11
CA GLY A 888 3.29 20.37 2.34
C GLY A 888 4.05 20.94 3.54
N SER A 889 4.43 22.21 3.51
CA SER A 889 5.44 22.81 4.39
C SER A 889 4.86 23.78 5.42
N ARG A 890 5.62 24.05 6.49
CA ARG A 890 5.28 25.02 7.57
C ARG A 890 6.39 26.04 7.67
N ILE A 891 6.24 27.19 7.01
CA ILE A 891 7.34 28.16 6.82
C ILE A 891 6.86 29.58 7.14
N LYS A 892 7.77 30.34 7.78
CA LYS A 892 7.62 31.77 7.99
C LYS A 892 8.55 32.54 7.03
N ILE A 893 7.99 33.53 6.33
CA ILE A 893 8.69 34.43 5.40
C ILE A 893 8.58 35.83 5.96
N THR A 894 9.72 36.47 6.27
CA THR A 894 9.74 37.82 6.87
C THR A 894 10.74 38.73 6.17
N ASN A 895 10.49 40.03 6.25
CA ASN A 895 11.42 41.08 5.85
C ASN A 895 12.03 40.91 4.44
N SER A 896 11.33 40.22 3.54
CA SER A 896 11.89 39.78 2.27
C SER A 896 11.36 40.61 1.10
N THR A 897 12.12 40.68 0.02
CA THR A 897 11.75 41.39 -1.18
C THR A 897 11.81 40.51 -2.41
N ILE A 898 10.73 40.47 -3.17
CA ILE A 898 10.61 39.75 -4.45
C ILE A 898 10.36 40.77 -5.54
N ASN A 899 11.29 40.87 -6.49
CA ASN A 899 11.19 41.80 -7.61
C ASN A 899 11.45 41.08 -8.94
N GLY A 900 10.39 40.68 -9.61
CA GLY A 900 10.43 39.97 -10.89
C GLY A 900 10.45 38.44 -10.73
N ALA A 901 9.28 37.84 -10.75
CA ALA A 901 9.10 36.38 -10.91
C ALA A 901 8.23 36.13 -12.15
N LYS A 902 8.69 35.29 -13.08
CA LYS A 902 7.93 35.06 -14.32
C LYS A 902 6.62 34.34 -14.06
N ASP A 903 6.52 33.54 -12.97
CA ASP A 903 5.24 32.98 -12.53
C ASP A 903 4.85 33.54 -11.15
N LYS A 904 5.20 32.90 -10.03
CA LYS A 904 4.65 33.29 -8.71
C LYS A 904 5.70 33.95 -7.81
N GLY A 905 5.28 35.01 -7.09
CA GLY A 905 6.11 35.56 -6.01
C GLY A 905 6.22 34.58 -4.83
N VAL A 906 5.09 34.26 -4.22
CA VAL A 906 5.02 33.20 -3.17
C VAL A 906 3.90 32.24 -3.48
N SER A 907 4.20 30.96 -3.49
CA SER A 907 3.28 29.88 -3.78
C SER A 907 3.27 28.85 -2.63
N GLY A 908 2.09 28.55 -2.10
CA GLY A 908 1.86 27.47 -1.16
C GLY A 908 0.94 26.40 -1.74
N GLY A 909 1.40 25.15 -1.76
CA GLY A 909 0.69 23.97 -2.27
C GLY A 909 0.58 22.83 -1.25
N GLU A 910 -0.33 21.90 -1.50
CA GLU A 910 -0.45 20.62 -0.83
C GLU A 910 -0.48 20.68 0.72
N ASP A 911 -1.45 21.45 1.26
CA ASP A 911 -1.64 21.59 2.72
C ASP A 911 -0.50 22.36 3.42
N SER A 912 0.17 23.28 2.69
CA SER A 912 1.16 24.19 3.28
C SER A 912 0.51 25.22 4.20
N HIS A 913 1.25 25.63 5.25
CA HIS A 913 0.91 26.77 6.09
C HIS A 913 2.05 27.79 6.05
N LEU A 914 1.84 28.89 5.34
CA LEU A 914 2.84 29.92 5.16
C LEU A 914 2.41 31.18 5.92
N MET A 915 3.31 31.71 6.73
CA MET A 915 3.18 33.02 7.37
C MET A 915 4.07 34.01 6.62
N VAL A 916 3.50 35.09 6.06
CA VAL A 916 4.21 36.09 5.28
C VAL A 916 4.07 37.47 5.97
N GLU A 917 5.17 38.02 6.46
CA GLU A 917 5.18 39.26 7.22
C GLU A 917 6.16 40.26 6.64
N ASN A 918 5.82 41.54 6.64
CA ASN A 918 6.69 42.63 6.20
C ASN A 918 7.43 42.33 4.88
N THR A 919 6.72 41.77 3.89
CA THR A 919 7.30 41.31 2.63
C THR A 919 6.77 42.14 1.46
N SER A 920 7.66 42.54 0.52
CA SER A 920 7.34 43.26 -0.68
C SER A 920 7.44 42.37 -1.91
N ILE A 921 6.34 42.27 -2.69
CA ILE A 921 6.28 41.46 -3.92
C ILE A 921 5.91 42.38 -5.07
N SER A 922 6.75 42.42 -6.09
CA SER A 922 6.51 43.25 -7.28
C SER A 922 6.92 42.55 -8.57
N ASN A 923 6.28 42.96 -9.68
CA ASN A 923 6.63 42.57 -11.04
C ASN A 923 6.57 41.03 -11.25
N ALA A 924 5.58 40.36 -10.63
CA ALA A 924 5.33 38.90 -10.79
C ALA A 924 4.07 38.68 -11.66
N ASN A 925 3.98 37.53 -12.30
CA ASN A 925 2.72 37.11 -12.91
C ASN A 925 1.63 36.97 -11.82
N ILE A 926 1.90 36.21 -10.76
CA ILE A 926 1.02 36.06 -9.59
C ILE A 926 1.79 36.53 -8.34
N GLY A 927 1.24 37.50 -7.60
CA GLY A 927 1.86 37.95 -6.35
C GLY A 927 1.89 36.85 -5.29
N LEU A 928 0.71 36.37 -4.89
CA LEU A 928 0.55 35.28 -3.93
C LEU A 928 -0.37 34.17 -4.50
N ALA A 929 0.04 32.94 -4.42
CA ALA A 929 -0.75 31.77 -4.81
C ALA A 929 -0.97 30.82 -3.61
N SER A 930 -2.23 30.46 -3.34
CA SER A 930 -2.58 29.41 -2.39
C SER A 930 -3.31 28.27 -3.13
N LYS A 931 -2.74 27.06 -3.07
CA LYS A 931 -3.21 25.90 -3.82
C LYS A 931 -3.56 24.76 -2.85
N ASP A 932 -4.52 23.91 -3.19
CA ASP A 932 -4.63 22.54 -2.65
C ASP A 932 -4.59 22.45 -1.10
N LEU A 933 -5.61 23.01 -0.43
CA LEU A 933 -5.80 23.07 1.03
C LEU A 933 -4.81 23.97 1.77
N SER A 934 -3.89 24.62 1.08
CA SER A 934 -2.91 25.49 1.72
C SER A 934 -3.56 26.73 2.34
N THR A 935 -2.89 27.25 3.35
CA THR A 935 -3.26 28.50 4.04
C THR A 935 -2.08 29.46 4.03
N LEU A 936 -2.30 30.67 3.54
CA LEU A 936 -1.35 31.78 3.63
C LEU A 936 -1.90 32.82 4.61
N ASP A 937 -1.19 33.09 5.70
CA ASP A 937 -1.45 34.18 6.65
C ASP A 937 -0.46 35.32 6.35
N VAL A 938 -0.97 36.42 5.82
CA VAL A 938 -0.15 37.53 5.31
C VAL A 938 -0.43 38.81 6.09
N THR A 939 0.61 39.42 6.62
CA THR A 939 0.51 40.66 7.40
C THR A 939 1.53 41.71 6.95
N ASP A 940 1.18 43.01 7.07
CA ASP A 940 2.05 44.17 6.85
C ASP A 940 2.86 44.11 5.53
N SER A 941 2.26 43.56 4.46
CA SER A 941 2.95 43.23 3.20
C SER A 941 2.39 44.02 2.00
N LYS A 942 3.21 44.17 0.95
CA LYS A 942 2.88 44.96 -0.24
C LYS A 942 2.99 44.10 -1.50
N ILE A 943 1.93 44.15 -2.35
CA ILE A 943 1.89 43.49 -3.66
C ILE A 943 1.67 44.56 -4.70
N LYS A 944 2.56 44.67 -5.67
CA LYS A 944 2.52 45.75 -6.65
C LYS A 944 2.86 45.28 -8.07
N ASN A 945 2.15 45.78 -9.04
CA ASN A 945 2.50 45.60 -10.46
C ASN A 945 2.56 44.13 -10.91
N CYS A 946 1.59 43.33 -10.44
CA CYS A 946 1.45 41.92 -10.82
C CYS A 946 0.31 41.76 -11.85
N GLN A 947 0.34 40.72 -12.70
CA GLN A 947 -0.79 40.33 -13.53
C GLN A 947 -1.99 39.95 -12.63
N TYR A 948 -1.77 39.09 -11.66
CA TYR A 948 -2.72 38.73 -10.62
C TYR A 948 -2.13 39.05 -9.24
N GLY A 949 -2.86 39.79 -8.42
CA GLY A 949 -2.43 40.09 -7.05
C GLY A 949 -2.47 38.80 -6.19
N LEU A 950 -3.63 38.14 -6.16
CA LEU A 950 -3.86 36.91 -5.43
C LEU A 950 -4.54 35.87 -6.32
N VAL A 951 -4.12 34.61 -6.23
CA VAL A 951 -4.77 33.44 -6.86
C VAL A 951 -5.00 32.34 -5.85
N LEU A 952 -6.24 31.86 -5.73
CA LEU A 952 -6.59 30.69 -4.92
C LEU A 952 -7.26 29.66 -5.82
N LEU A 953 -6.73 28.45 -5.82
CA LEU A 953 -7.21 27.39 -6.71
C LEU A 953 -7.05 25.99 -6.09
N GLN A 954 -7.70 25.00 -6.72
CA GLN A 954 -7.58 23.59 -6.37
C GLN A 954 -7.15 22.79 -7.61
N LYS A 955 -5.88 22.45 -7.70
CA LYS A 955 -5.30 21.61 -8.75
C LYS A 955 -5.46 20.12 -8.42
N LYS A 956 -5.27 19.76 -7.15
CA LYS A 956 -5.32 18.39 -6.61
C LYS A 956 -6.59 18.20 -5.77
N PRO A 957 -7.65 17.55 -6.30
CA PRO A 957 -8.93 17.41 -5.60
C PRO A 957 -8.84 16.62 -4.28
N GLU A 958 -7.83 15.78 -4.11
CA GLU A 958 -7.57 15.00 -2.90
C GLU A 958 -7.18 15.86 -1.69
N TYR A 959 -6.74 17.09 -1.90
CA TYR A 959 -6.45 18.01 -0.80
C TYR A 959 -7.67 18.82 -0.42
N GLY A 960 -8.20 19.62 -1.30
CA GLY A 960 -9.35 20.48 -1.05
C GLY A 960 -9.09 21.94 -1.42
N PRO A 961 -10.06 22.83 -1.15
CA PRO A 961 -9.93 24.25 -1.50
C PRO A 961 -8.92 24.98 -0.60
N ALA A 962 -8.28 25.99 -1.17
CA ALA A 962 -7.27 26.83 -0.51
C ALA A 962 -7.88 28.00 0.31
N SER A 963 -7.08 28.60 1.18
CA SER A 963 -7.46 29.79 1.93
C SER A 963 -6.32 30.80 2.07
N MET A 964 -6.65 32.09 2.22
CA MET A 964 -5.73 33.14 2.63
C MET A 964 -6.36 34.02 3.69
N LYS A 965 -5.54 34.51 4.62
CA LYS A 965 -5.90 35.54 5.58
C LYS A 965 -4.94 36.73 5.42
N LEU A 966 -5.50 37.90 5.20
CA LEU A 966 -4.74 39.12 4.89
C LEU A 966 -5.07 40.21 5.92
N ASN A 967 -4.04 40.76 6.55
CA ASN A 967 -4.17 41.87 7.48
C ASN A 967 -3.15 42.94 7.12
N LYS A 968 -3.58 44.19 6.97
CA LYS A 968 -2.74 45.32 6.57
C LYS A 968 -1.93 45.04 5.28
N VAL A 969 -2.52 44.38 4.30
CA VAL A 969 -1.90 44.04 3.02
C VAL A 969 -2.38 45.04 1.94
N THR A 970 -1.46 45.63 1.21
CA THR A 970 -1.79 46.50 0.07
C THR A 970 -1.56 45.80 -1.26
N ILE A 971 -2.56 45.86 -2.16
CA ILE A 971 -2.48 45.31 -3.52
C ILE A 971 -2.71 46.46 -4.49
N GLN A 972 -1.66 46.88 -5.21
CA GLN A 972 -1.66 48.03 -6.08
C GLN A 972 -1.20 47.69 -7.50
N LYS A 973 -1.78 48.34 -8.49
CA LYS A 973 -1.41 48.23 -9.91
C LYS A 973 -1.38 46.79 -10.45
N SER A 974 -2.20 45.88 -9.89
CA SER A 974 -2.36 44.51 -10.43
C SER A 974 -3.56 44.50 -11.38
N LYS A 975 -3.44 43.84 -12.56
CA LYS A 975 -4.52 43.80 -13.55
C LYS A 975 -5.76 43.08 -12.99
N VAL A 976 -5.57 41.99 -12.32
CA VAL A 976 -6.61 41.27 -11.56
C VAL A 976 -6.21 41.26 -10.09
N ARG A 977 -6.97 41.94 -9.26
CA ARG A 977 -6.66 42.08 -7.84
C ARG A 977 -6.73 40.70 -7.13
N MET A 978 -7.80 39.94 -7.38
CA MET A 978 -8.01 38.62 -6.75
C MET A 978 -8.73 37.67 -7.73
N LEU A 979 -8.24 36.46 -7.86
CA LEU A 979 -8.86 35.35 -8.62
C LEU A 979 -9.06 34.17 -7.68
N ILE A 980 -10.33 33.90 -7.29
CA ILE A 980 -10.64 32.92 -6.23
C ILE A 980 -11.54 31.85 -6.80
N GLU A 981 -11.07 30.60 -6.79
CA GLU A 981 -11.84 29.43 -7.24
C GLU A 981 -12.97 29.09 -6.26
N LYS A 982 -14.08 28.61 -6.80
CA LYS A 982 -15.25 28.20 -6.01
C LYS A 982 -14.87 27.13 -4.96
N GLY A 983 -15.17 27.41 -3.70
CA GLY A 983 -14.79 26.59 -2.55
C GLY A 983 -13.66 27.19 -1.72
N SER A 984 -12.75 27.95 -2.36
CA SER A 984 -11.69 28.70 -1.69
C SER A 984 -12.20 30.01 -1.10
N LYS A 985 -11.47 30.58 -0.14
CA LYS A 985 -11.86 31.80 0.55
C LYS A 985 -10.66 32.68 0.91
N VAL A 986 -10.87 33.96 0.89
CA VAL A 986 -9.94 35.00 1.42
C VAL A 986 -10.61 35.69 2.60
N ILE A 987 -9.90 35.88 3.70
CA ILE A 987 -10.29 36.75 4.81
C ILE A 987 -9.42 38.02 4.70
N PHE A 988 -9.98 39.13 4.26
CA PHE A 988 -9.29 40.36 4.06
C PHE A 988 -9.72 41.38 5.12
N ASN A 989 -8.82 41.77 6.04
CA ASN A 989 -9.10 42.66 7.17
C ASN A 989 -10.41 42.29 7.90
N GLY A 990 -10.56 40.99 8.23
CA GLY A 990 -11.73 40.46 8.94
C GLY A 990 -12.95 40.12 8.05
N LYS A 991 -13.01 40.61 6.79
CA LYS A 991 -14.12 40.30 5.89
C LYS A 991 -13.85 39.07 5.04
N THR A 992 -14.78 38.13 5.05
CA THR A 992 -14.66 36.88 4.25
C THR A 992 -15.15 37.09 2.81
N ILE A 993 -14.28 36.81 1.82
CA ILE A 993 -14.57 36.80 0.40
C ILE A 993 -14.55 35.36 -0.07
N LYS A 994 -15.69 34.81 -0.51
CA LYS A 994 -15.82 33.46 -1.04
C LYS A 994 -15.56 33.44 -2.54
N GLY A 995 -14.87 32.43 -3.03
CA GLY A 995 -14.64 32.23 -4.45
C GLY A 995 -15.91 31.87 -5.23
N ASP A 996 -16.07 32.44 -6.41
CA ASP A 996 -17.19 32.23 -7.34
C ASP A 996 -16.74 31.68 -8.70
N LYS A 997 -15.46 31.77 -9.03
CA LYS A 997 -14.91 31.30 -10.31
C LYS A 997 -14.84 29.78 -10.37
N LYS A 998 -15.05 29.24 -11.55
CA LYS A 998 -14.91 27.80 -11.80
C LYS A 998 -13.65 27.56 -12.62
N LYS A 999 -12.98 26.43 -12.36
CA LYS A 999 -11.85 25.95 -13.18
C LYS A 999 -10.68 26.93 -13.26
N VAL A 1000 -10.38 27.62 -12.17
CA VAL A 1000 -9.23 28.54 -12.12
C VAL A 1000 -7.92 27.78 -12.35
N ALA A 1001 -7.82 26.55 -11.84
CA ALA A 1001 -6.65 25.70 -12.09
C ALA A 1001 -6.39 25.45 -13.59
N GLU A 1002 -7.45 25.30 -14.42
CA GLU A 1002 -7.32 25.09 -15.88
C GLU A 1002 -6.78 26.33 -16.63
N MET A 1003 -6.66 27.51 -15.98
CA MET A 1003 -6.09 28.74 -16.58
C MET A 1003 -4.55 28.77 -16.46
N PHE A 1004 -3.98 28.00 -15.55
CA PHE A 1004 -2.54 28.04 -15.23
C PHE A 1004 -1.81 26.69 -15.47
N TYR A 1005 -2.57 25.58 -15.63
CA TYR A 1005 -2.00 24.24 -15.75
C TYR A 1005 -2.59 23.43 -16.92
#